data_d63a85c15da087f559a50288a2de3ce6
#
_entry.id   d63a85c15da087f559a50288a2de3ce6
#
_cell.length_a   1.000
_cell.length_b   1.000
_cell.length_c   1.000
_cell.angle_alpha   90.00
_cell.angle_beta   90.00
_cell.angle_gamma   90.00
#
_symmetry.space_group_name_H-M   'P 1'
#
loop_
_entity.id
_entity.type
_entity.pdbx_description
1 polymer ?
#
loop_
_entity_poly.entity_id
_entity_poly.type
_entity_poly.pdbx_seq_one_letter_code
_entity_poly.pdbx_strand_id
1 'polypeptide(L)'
;AIMGILAGNAMVDAGEIIYDGKDLLKIPEEEFHTLRGHKLAMVFQDPLSALNPIMRIGKQLTEAMLLNNKERRRDGKERFNSLLAQLEKTMVADAEARGQGAEAREAIHAKTKQFDHFASVGLKMEYTYKEAMESIVECMDGMDEIDNAILTSKDKDVREICGRIRKSLKHIFDPYTFDENDPEIAKWHTALEGFQKNYTRRRESEMRALMADMTAKLGAMVNAQEPNFFCIGYLAASGKTPDPKKQSITELNQMARETLDREFMIDFLQDIAHALQYSSQQAAKSQQAAVDTLRSALKVYQQKPLNEGECKEALHKSAAAVEAAIDKLQLDKDNQAYVYRSGAQSYIDRYARSKTHNPKEEKRYAREQKKFEAQKAKGKNPPSVIPKNLIDADMAQHNLCEMTRSLLKHFEELIAASETKDFDVLAVEMVDYMKARAQDYAFKLTKGMARHRAIELMKEVGIPEPHKRFYQYPFEFSGGMRQRIVIAIALSANPDILICDEPTTALDVTIQAQILELINRLKKERRLSVIFITHDLGVVANMADRIAIMYAGKIVEYGTADDVFYDPRHPYTWALLSSMPDLETREKLEAIPGTPPDMILPPKGDAFAARNKYAMEIDFEEQPPMFHVSETHMAATWLL
;
A
#
# COMPACT_ATOMS: atom_id res chain seq x y z
N ALA A 1 1.83 -8.71 -11.52
CA ALA A 1 3.17 -8.54 -10.92
C ALA A 1 3.14 -7.51 -9.78
N ILE A 2 2.69 -6.24 -10.02
CA ILE A 2 2.67 -5.16 -8.99
C ILE A 2 1.95 -5.60 -7.70
N MET A 3 0.88 -6.38 -7.80
CA MET A 3 0.16 -6.93 -6.64
C MET A 3 0.78 -8.23 -6.11
N GLY A 4 1.86 -8.74 -6.71
CA GLY A 4 2.46 -10.02 -6.35
C GLY A 4 1.54 -11.24 -6.58
N ILE A 5 0.40 -11.07 -7.24
CA ILE A 5 -0.54 -12.15 -7.55
C ILE A 5 -0.13 -12.75 -8.89
N LEU A 6 0.86 -13.61 -8.85
CA LEU A 6 1.32 -14.36 -10.02
C LEU A 6 0.79 -15.80 -9.92
N ALA A 7 0.53 -16.41 -11.08
CA ALA A 7 0.20 -17.83 -11.11
C ALA A 7 1.36 -18.65 -10.51
N GLY A 8 1.06 -19.76 -9.85
CA GLY A 8 2.09 -20.55 -9.14
C GLY A 8 3.21 -21.12 -10.02
N ASN A 9 3.04 -21.11 -11.35
CA ASN A 9 4.03 -21.47 -12.36
C ASN A 9 4.68 -20.28 -13.06
N ALA A 10 4.29 -19.04 -12.71
CA ALA A 10 4.89 -17.83 -13.28
C ALA A 10 6.22 -17.52 -12.61
N MET A 11 7.23 -17.22 -13.42
CA MET A 11 8.54 -16.76 -12.97
C MET A 11 8.82 -15.39 -13.55
N VAL A 12 9.38 -14.50 -12.72
CA VAL A 12 9.88 -13.21 -13.17
C VAL A 12 11.33 -13.40 -13.59
N ASP A 13 11.60 -13.23 -14.87
CA ASP A 13 12.94 -13.46 -15.43
C ASP A 13 13.88 -12.28 -15.21
N ALA A 14 13.38 -11.05 -15.31
CA ALA A 14 14.17 -9.83 -15.19
C ALA A 14 13.26 -8.62 -14.84
N GLY A 15 13.90 -7.53 -14.46
CA GLY A 15 13.23 -6.26 -14.15
C GLY A 15 13.05 -6.06 -12.64
N GLU A 16 12.54 -4.89 -12.31
CA GLU A 16 12.30 -4.45 -10.93
C GLU A 16 10.99 -3.67 -10.87
N ILE A 17 10.35 -3.67 -9.71
CA ILE A 17 9.16 -2.87 -9.42
C ILE A 17 9.46 -2.09 -8.15
N ILE A 18 9.84 -0.83 -8.30
CA ILE A 18 10.22 0.01 -7.17
C ILE A 18 9.00 0.76 -6.64
N TYR A 19 8.70 0.56 -5.37
CA TYR A 19 7.71 1.28 -4.60
C TYR A 19 8.33 1.76 -3.29
N ASP A 20 8.31 3.07 -3.04
CA ASP A 20 8.88 3.68 -1.84
C ASP A 20 10.33 3.23 -1.56
N GLY A 21 11.15 3.23 -2.63
CA GLY A 21 12.56 2.80 -2.61
C GLY A 21 12.81 1.29 -2.48
N LYS A 22 11.74 0.46 -2.46
CA LYS A 22 11.84 -0.99 -2.31
C LYS A 22 11.41 -1.73 -3.58
N ASP A 23 12.17 -2.74 -3.97
CA ASP A 23 11.79 -3.61 -5.08
C ASP A 23 10.78 -4.66 -4.62
N LEU A 24 9.53 -4.50 -5.06
CA LEU A 24 8.42 -5.38 -4.71
C LEU A 24 8.61 -6.84 -5.15
N LEU A 25 9.47 -7.10 -6.13
CA LEU A 25 9.76 -8.46 -6.57
C LEU A 25 10.69 -9.22 -5.61
N LYS A 26 11.35 -8.52 -4.71
CA LYS A 26 12.37 -9.07 -3.82
C LYS A 26 11.99 -9.06 -2.34
N ILE A 27 10.90 -8.37 -1.97
CA ILE A 27 10.42 -8.36 -0.59
C ILE A 27 9.78 -9.70 -0.21
N PRO A 28 9.85 -10.10 1.09
CA PRO A 28 9.18 -11.29 1.58
C PRO A 28 7.66 -11.19 1.44
N GLU A 29 6.98 -12.33 1.27
CA GLU A 29 5.52 -12.37 1.13
C GLU A 29 4.80 -11.76 2.36
N GLU A 30 5.35 -11.91 3.56
CA GLU A 30 4.83 -11.30 4.79
C GLU A 30 4.82 -9.76 4.73
N GLU A 31 5.86 -9.17 4.15
CA GLU A 31 5.93 -7.72 3.95
C GLU A 31 4.99 -7.29 2.81
N PHE A 32 4.92 -8.10 1.75
CA PHE A 32 4.00 -7.86 0.64
C PHE A 32 2.53 -7.85 1.10
N HIS A 33 2.17 -8.73 2.04
CA HIS A 33 0.83 -8.72 2.65
C HIS A 33 0.49 -7.39 3.33
N THR A 34 1.47 -6.70 3.92
CA THR A 34 1.23 -5.40 4.53
C THR A 34 1.02 -4.29 3.50
N LEU A 35 1.55 -4.44 2.28
CA LEU A 35 1.34 -3.48 1.19
C LEU A 35 -0.01 -3.68 0.49
N ARG A 36 -0.40 -4.94 0.28
CA ARG A 36 -1.70 -5.27 -0.33
C ARG A 36 -2.84 -4.80 0.56
N GLY A 37 -3.77 -4.05 -0.03
CA GLY A 37 -4.93 -3.52 0.66
C GLY A 37 -4.64 -2.33 1.59
N HIS A 38 -3.37 -1.99 1.87
CA HIS A 38 -3.02 -0.78 2.61
C HIS A 38 -2.46 0.32 1.71
N LYS A 39 -1.46 -0.03 0.90
CA LYS A 39 -0.76 0.89 0.02
C LYS A 39 -1.17 0.69 -1.44
N LEU A 40 -1.41 -0.55 -1.80
CA LEU A 40 -1.79 -0.98 -3.14
C LEU A 40 -3.19 -1.59 -3.07
N ALA A 41 -4.13 -1.02 -3.79
CA ALA A 41 -5.48 -1.56 -3.94
C ALA A 41 -5.81 -1.79 -5.41
N MET A 42 -6.73 -2.72 -5.68
CA MET A 42 -7.12 -3.09 -7.03
C MET A 42 -8.65 -3.16 -7.18
N VAL A 43 -9.12 -2.60 -8.27
CA VAL A 43 -10.49 -2.76 -8.77
C VAL A 43 -10.44 -3.74 -9.92
N PHE A 44 -11.11 -4.89 -9.76
CA PHE A 44 -11.12 -5.97 -10.73
C PHE A 44 -12.11 -5.70 -11.87
N GLN A 45 -11.88 -6.33 -13.01
CA GLN A 45 -12.67 -6.23 -14.23
C GLN A 45 -14.14 -6.57 -14.03
N ASP A 46 -14.43 -7.67 -13.30
CA ASP A 46 -15.78 -8.12 -13.01
C ASP A 46 -16.17 -7.90 -11.54
N PRO A 47 -17.08 -6.95 -11.25
CA PRO A 47 -17.53 -6.70 -9.89
C PRO A 47 -18.32 -7.86 -9.27
N LEU A 48 -18.90 -8.76 -10.08
CA LEU A 48 -19.62 -9.94 -9.57
C LEU A 48 -18.67 -10.98 -8.99
N SER A 49 -17.54 -11.20 -9.64
CA SER A 49 -16.50 -12.12 -9.14
C SER A 49 -15.74 -11.55 -7.94
N ALA A 50 -15.64 -10.22 -7.85
CA ALA A 50 -14.96 -9.54 -6.75
C ALA A 50 -15.78 -9.50 -5.44
N LEU A 51 -17.13 -9.53 -5.53
CA LEU A 51 -18.02 -9.47 -4.38
C LEU A 51 -18.49 -10.86 -3.95
N ASN A 52 -18.47 -11.13 -2.65
CA ASN A 52 -19.05 -12.37 -2.11
C ASN A 52 -20.58 -12.31 -2.14
N PRO A 53 -21.27 -13.14 -2.98
CA PRO A 53 -22.71 -13.03 -3.21
C PRO A 53 -23.56 -13.37 -1.98
N ILE A 54 -23.05 -14.15 -1.03
CA ILE A 54 -23.76 -14.58 0.18
C ILE A 54 -23.46 -13.70 1.41
N MET A 55 -22.67 -12.64 1.22
CA MET A 55 -22.31 -11.72 2.28
C MET A 55 -22.89 -10.33 2.00
N ARG A 56 -23.47 -9.69 3.03
CA ARG A 56 -23.98 -8.31 2.91
C ARG A 56 -22.88 -7.32 2.60
N ILE A 57 -23.17 -6.29 1.82
CA ILE A 57 -22.21 -5.26 1.38
C ILE A 57 -21.49 -4.61 2.57
N GLY A 58 -22.26 -4.16 3.57
CA GLY A 58 -21.67 -3.53 4.74
C GLY A 58 -20.70 -4.43 5.50
N LYS A 59 -20.93 -5.74 5.53
CA LYS A 59 -20.00 -6.68 6.16
C LYS A 59 -18.70 -6.79 5.37
N GLN A 60 -18.77 -6.81 4.03
CA GLN A 60 -17.57 -6.88 3.17
C GLN A 60 -16.70 -5.63 3.33
N LEU A 61 -17.32 -4.43 3.37
CA LEU A 61 -16.63 -3.16 3.62
C LEU A 61 -15.97 -3.13 5.01
N THR A 62 -16.73 -3.46 6.05
CA THR A 62 -16.24 -3.36 7.43
C THR A 62 -15.21 -4.44 7.77
N GLU A 63 -15.29 -5.62 7.17
CA GLU A 63 -14.32 -6.71 7.39
C GLU A 63 -12.93 -6.32 6.91
N ALA A 64 -12.83 -5.74 5.69
CA ALA A 64 -11.56 -5.22 5.17
C ALA A 64 -10.94 -4.17 6.12
N MET A 65 -11.74 -3.19 6.57
CA MET A 65 -11.29 -2.16 7.51
C MET A 65 -10.79 -2.74 8.84
N LEU A 66 -11.54 -3.68 9.41
CA LEU A 66 -11.20 -4.28 10.71
C LEU A 66 -9.94 -5.16 10.64
N LEU A 67 -9.77 -5.93 9.56
CA LEU A 67 -8.57 -6.75 9.33
C LEU A 67 -7.34 -5.86 9.19
N ASN A 68 -7.41 -4.84 8.34
CA ASN A 68 -6.33 -3.89 8.13
C ASN A 68 -5.94 -3.16 9.43
N ASN A 69 -6.91 -2.72 10.21
CA ASN A 69 -6.61 -2.08 11.50
C ASN A 69 -5.92 -3.05 12.48
N LYS A 70 -6.34 -4.32 12.52
CA LYS A 70 -5.73 -5.33 13.39
C LYS A 70 -4.24 -5.54 13.03
N GLU A 71 -3.92 -5.64 11.75
CA GLU A 71 -2.55 -5.82 11.27
C GLU A 71 -1.70 -4.58 11.55
N ARG A 72 -2.21 -3.39 11.22
CA ARG A 72 -1.55 -2.12 11.49
C ARG A 72 -1.22 -1.94 12.98
N ARG A 73 -2.14 -2.33 13.87
CA ARG A 73 -1.90 -2.30 15.32
C ARG A 73 -0.78 -3.25 15.75
N ARG A 74 -0.74 -4.46 15.19
CA ARG A 74 0.31 -5.44 15.50
C ARG A 74 1.67 -4.95 15.05
N ASP A 75 1.78 -4.49 13.80
CA ASP A 75 3.01 -3.97 13.23
C ASP A 75 3.49 -2.70 13.98
N GLY A 76 2.58 -1.76 14.25
CA GLY A 76 2.90 -0.53 14.99
C GLY A 76 3.46 -0.81 16.39
N LYS A 77 2.86 -1.78 17.13
CA LYS A 77 3.34 -2.19 18.45
C LYS A 77 4.73 -2.83 18.38
N GLU A 78 4.93 -3.73 17.43
CA GLU A 78 6.20 -4.43 17.25
C GLU A 78 7.33 -3.45 16.90
N ARG A 79 7.08 -2.55 15.95
CA ARG A 79 8.06 -1.53 15.53
C ARG A 79 8.38 -0.54 16.65
N PHE A 80 7.37 -0.04 17.36
CA PHE A 80 7.57 0.87 18.49
C PHE A 80 8.45 0.23 19.57
N ASN A 81 8.08 -0.97 20.03
CA ASN A 81 8.82 -1.65 21.10
C ASN A 81 10.24 -2.04 20.66
N SER A 82 10.40 -2.53 19.43
CA SER A 82 11.70 -2.91 18.88
C SER A 82 12.63 -1.70 18.77
N LEU A 83 12.12 -0.58 18.24
CA LEU A 83 12.91 0.63 18.07
C LEU A 83 13.31 1.25 19.40
N LEU A 84 12.36 1.33 20.36
CA LEU A 84 12.64 1.86 21.69
C LEU A 84 13.70 1.02 22.43
N ALA A 85 13.61 -0.30 22.37
CA ALA A 85 14.61 -1.19 22.97
C ALA A 85 15.98 -1.09 22.29
N GLN A 86 16.02 -0.92 20.97
CA GLN A 86 17.28 -0.70 20.24
C GLN A 86 17.89 0.66 20.55
N LEU A 87 17.06 1.69 20.65
CA LEU A 87 17.49 3.04 21.02
C LEU A 87 18.11 3.03 22.42
N GLU A 88 17.44 2.45 23.42
CA GLU A 88 17.96 2.31 24.79
C GLU A 88 19.32 1.58 24.80
N LYS A 89 19.40 0.44 24.08
CA LYS A 89 20.64 -0.33 23.98
C LYS A 89 21.78 0.47 23.36
N THR A 90 21.48 1.28 22.34
CA THR A 90 22.50 2.10 21.66
C THR A 90 22.93 3.29 22.51
N MET A 91 22.00 3.94 23.22
CA MET A 91 22.32 5.00 24.20
C MET A 91 23.26 4.49 25.29
N VAL A 92 22.98 3.29 25.82
CA VAL A 92 23.83 2.65 26.82
C VAL A 92 25.21 2.36 26.24
N ALA A 93 25.30 1.82 25.02
CA ALA A 93 26.59 1.52 24.38
C ALA A 93 27.41 2.79 24.09
N ASP A 94 26.76 3.87 23.69
CA ASP A 94 27.40 5.17 23.50
C ASP A 94 27.90 5.76 24.82
N ALA A 95 27.10 5.69 25.90
CA ALA A 95 27.51 6.14 27.22
C ALA A 95 28.71 5.33 27.76
N GLU A 96 28.72 4.01 27.58
CA GLU A 96 29.85 3.15 27.93
C GLU A 96 31.10 3.49 27.10
N ALA A 97 30.96 3.77 25.80
CA ALA A 97 32.07 4.17 24.94
C ALA A 97 32.70 5.52 25.36
N ARG A 98 31.89 6.41 25.97
CA ARG A 98 32.35 7.69 26.56
C ARG A 98 32.88 7.52 27.99
N GLY A 99 32.95 6.31 28.53
CA GLY A 99 33.48 6.03 29.86
C GLY A 99 32.52 6.35 31.01
N GLN A 100 31.23 6.47 30.72
CA GLN A 100 30.20 6.71 31.74
C GLN A 100 29.80 5.37 32.41
N GLY A 101 29.62 5.40 33.73
CA GLY A 101 29.42 4.21 34.55
C GLY A 101 27.94 3.74 34.66
N ALA A 102 27.69 2.91 35.69
CA ALA A 102 26.38 2.33 35.97
C ALA A 102 25.26 3.35 36.19
N GLU A 103 25.57 4.51 36.78
CA GLU A 103 24.61 5.61 37.00
C GLU A 103 24.00 6.13 35.67
N ALA A 104 24.82 6.25 34.63
CA ALA A 104 24.36 6.68 33.31
C ALA A 104 23.39 5.65 32.68
N ARG A 105 23.63 4.35 32.88
CA ARG A 105 22.73 3.29 32.42
C ARG A 105 21.36 3.37 33.10
N GLU A 106 21.33 3.59 34.43
CA GLU A 106 20.08 3.76 35.16
C GLU A 106 19.33 5.01 34.74
N ALA A 107 20.03 6.11 34.50
CA ALA A 107 19.44 7.36 34.00
C ALA A 107 18.82 7.19 32.60
N ILE A 108 19.51 6.52 31.66
CA ILE A 108 18.99 6.21 30.33
C ILE A 108 17.74 5.33 30.42
N HIS A 109 17.77 4.28 31.23
CA HIS A 109 16.61 3.41 31.44
C HIS A 109 15.41 4.19 32.03
N ALA A 110 15.63 5.07 32.98
CA ALA A 110 14.59 5.91 33.56
C ALA A 110 13.98 6.85 32.49
N LYS A 111 14.80 7.49 31.64
CA LYS A 111 14.34 8.37 30.55
C LYS A 111 13.53 7.62 29.50
N THR A 112 13.99 6.45 29.02
CA THR A 112 13.27 5.64 28.03
C THR A 112 11.95 5.13 28.57
N LYS A 113 11.92 4.70 29.83
CA LYS A 113 10.69 4.29 30.53
C LYS A 113 9.72 5.44 30.73
N GLN A 114 10.22 6.65 31.04
CA GLN A 114 9.40 7.85 31.16
C GLN A 114 8.78 8.21 29.80
N PHE A 115 9.54 8.12 28.71
CA PHE A 115 9.04 8.37 27.35
C PHE A 115 7.97 7.34 26.94
N ASP A 116 8.19 6.04 27.21
CA ASP A 116 7.20 4.99 26.96
C ASP A 116 5.90 5.24 27.72
N HIS A 117 6.01 5.56 29.02
CA HIS A 117 4.84 5.86 29.85
C HIS A 117 4.08 7.08 29.34
N PHE A 118 4.77 8.13 29.01
CA PHE A 118 4.23 9.36 28.44
C PHE A 118 3.50 9.09 27.11
N ALA A 119 4.10 8.38 26.17
CA ALA A 119 3.49 8.01 24.91
C ALA A 119 2.23 7.14 25.13
N SER A 120 2.33 6.12 25.98
CA SER A 120 1.23 5.18 26.24
C SER A 120 0.03 5.85 26.93
N VAL A 121 0.23 6.76 27.87
CA VAL A 121 -0.86 7.47 28.55
C VAL A 121 -1.56 8.44 27.60
N GLY A 122 -0.81 9.31 26.91
CA GLY A 122 -1.36 10.27 25.95
C GLY A 122 -2.17 9.60 24.86
N LEU A 123 -1.63 8.51 24.31
CA LEU A 123 -2.29 7.74 23.25
C LEU A 123 -3.53 6.99 23.73
N LYS A 124 -3.51 6.46 24.96
CA LYS A 124 -4.70 5.83 25.53
C LYS A 124 -5.83 6.84 25.70
N MET A 125 -5.51 8.07 26.12
CA MET A 125 -6.48 9.15 26.28
C MET A 125 -7.01 9.59 24.91
N GLU A 126 -6.16 9.78 23.92
CA GLU A 126 -6.54 10.09 22.54
C GLU A 126 -7.45 9.01 21.94
N TYR A 127 -7.12 7.74 22.16
CA TYR A 127 -7.96 6.63 21.72
C TYR A 127 -9.36 6.68 22.37
N THR A 128 -9.43 6.88 23.68
CA THR A 128 -10.69 6.95 24.42
C THR A 128 -11.56 8.10 23.94
N TYR A 129 -10.94 9.26 23.68
CA TYR A 129 -11.61 10.42 23.11
C TYR A 129 -12.15 10.15 21.72
N LYS A 130 -11.32 9.60 20.82
CA LYS A 130 -11.75 9.25 19.46
C LYS A 130 -12.87 8.21 19.44
N GLU A 131 -12.83 7.20 20.32
CA GLU A 131 -13.89 6.21 20.47
C GLU A 131 -15.20 6.86 20.94
N ALA A 132 -15.12 7.80 21.87
CA ALA A 132 -16.29 8.57 22.32
C ALA A 132 -16.88 9.42 21.20
N MET A 133 -16.06 10.18 20.49
CA MET A 133 -16.48 11.04 19.37
C MET A 133 -17.14 10.23 18.23
N GLU A 134 -16.57 9.11 17.84
CA GLU A 134 -17.16 8.21 16.83
C GLU A 134 -18.50 7.61 17.33
N SER A 135 -18.60 7.32 18.62
CA SER A 135 -19.86 6.84 19.21
C SER A 135 -20.94 7.90 19.23
N ILE A 136 -20.57 9.17 19.40
CA ILE A 136 -21.47 10.33 19.24
C ILE A 136 -22.01 10.40 17.82
N VAL A 137 -21.12 10.33 16.82
CA VAL A 137 -21.51 10.34 15.40
C VAL A 137 -22.44 9.17 15.08
N GLU A 138 -22.14 7.96 15.58
CA GLU A 138 -23.02 6.79 15.41
C GLU A 138 -24.40 6.99 16.04
N CYS A 139 -24.48 7.70 17.16
CA CYS A 139 -25.77 8.08 17.76
C CYS A 139 -26.54 9.07 16.86
N MET A 140 -25.86 10.06 16.29
CA MET A 140 -26.47 11.05 15.38
C MET A 140 -27.00 10.36 14.10
N ASP A 141 -26.19 9.52 13.46
CA ASP A 141 -26.64 8.70 12.32
C ASP A 141 -27.85 7.83 12.66
N GLY A 142 -27.84 7.23 13.84
CA GLY A 142 -28.97 6.45 14.33
C GLY A 142 -30.24 7.27 14.50
N MET A 143 -30.14 8.54 14.91
CA MET A 143 -31.28 9.44 15.01
C MET A 143 -31.87 9.79 13.63
N ASP A 144 -31.03 10.04 12.64
CA ASP A 144 -31.47 10.26 11.24
C ASP A 144 -32.16 9.01 10.66
N GLU A 145 -31.64 7.81 10.99
CA GLU A 145 -32.29 6.55 10.62
C GLU A 145 -33.67 6.39 11.30
N ILE A 146 -33.84 6.82 12.55
CA ILE A 146 -35.12 6.83 13.26
C ILE A 146 -36.12 7.73 12.53
N ASP A 147 -35.72 8.94 12.13
CA ASP A 147 -36.60 9.84 11.38
C ASP A 147 -37.10 9.18 10.09
N ASN A 148 -36.20 8.56 9.33
CA ASN A 148 -36.57 7.82 8.14
C ASN A 148 -37.50 6.62 8.41
N ALA A 149 -37.28 5.88 9.51
CA ALA A 149 -38.12 4.76 9.91
C ALA A 149 -39.51 5.22 10.35
N ILE A 150 -39.62 6.36 11.02
CA ILE A 150 -40.90 7.00 11.39
C ILE A 150 -41.66 7.40 10.12
N LEU A 151 -41.03 8.09 9.18
CA LEU A 151 -41.62 8.52 7.91
C LEU A 151 -42.15 7.33 7.10
N THR A 152 -41.46 6.21 7.15
CA THR A 152 -41.85 4.96 6.43
C THR A 152 -42.76 4.04 7.24
N SER A 153 -43.21 4.47 8.44
CA SER A 153 -44.09 3.72 9.34
C SER A 153 -43.58 2.32 9.74
N LYS A 154 -42.28 2.22 10.03
CA LYS A 154 -41.61 0.98 10.40
C LYS A 154 -41.26 0.89 11.88
N ASP A 155 -42.25 0.68 12.73
CA ASP A 155 -42.10 0.64 14.18
C ASP A 155 -41.06 -0.38 14.68
N LYS A 156 -40.87 -1.49 13.95
CA LYS A 156 -39.86 -2.50 14.29
C LYS A 156 -38.45 -1.96 14.10
N ASP A 157 -38.20 -1.23 12.99
CA ASP A 157 -36.89 -0.67 12.69
C ASP A 157 -36.53 0.39 13.73
N VAL A 158 -37.48 1.25 14.14
CA VAL A 158 -37.29 2.23 15.24
C VAL A 158 -36.81 1.54 16.51
N ARG A 159 -37.43 0.41 16.90
CA ARG A 159 -37.01 -0.34 18.11
C ARG A 159 -35.60 -0.90 18.01
N GLU A 160 -35.22 -1.42 16.85
CA GLU A 160 -33.86 -1.94 16.64
C GLU A 160 -32.82 -0.82 16.68
N ILE A 161 -33.12 0.34 16.08
CA ILE A 161 -32.23 1.51 16.06
C ILE A 161 -32.05 2.09 17.46
N CYS A 162 -33.12 2.21 18.26
CA CYS A 162 -33.03 2.60 19.68
C CYS A 162 -32.08 1.71 20.46
N GLY A 163 -32.12 0.39 20.20
CA GLY A 163 -31.20 -0.57 20.83
C GLY A 163 -29.74 -0.39 20.43
N ARG A 164 -29.49 0.09 19.20
CA ARG A 164 -28.13 0.44 18.73
C ARG A 164 -27.64 1.71 19.41
N ILE A 165 -28.38 2.80 19.29
CA ILE A 165 -28.04 4.10 19.91
C ILE A 165 -27.74 3.91 21.40
N ARG A 166 -28.57 3.12 22.10
CA ARG A 166 -28.35 2.82 23.52
C ARG A 166 -27.01 2.12 23.79
N LYS A 167 -26.54 1.26 22.87
CA LYS A 167 -25.23 0.62 23.01
C LYS A 167 -24.10 1.62 22.77
N SER A 168 -24.24 2.49 21.78
CA SER A 168 -23.24 3.50 21.46
C SER A 168 -23.15 4.56 22.55
N LEU A 169 -24.28 4.96 23.19
CA LEU A 169 -24.28 5.84 24.35
C LEU A 169 -23.39 5.36 25.51
N LYS A 170 -23.18 4.05 25.68
CA LYS A 170 -22.28 3.52 26.73
C LYS A 170 -20.81 3.84 26.50
N HIS A 171 -20.43 4.14 25.26
CA HIS A 171 -19.06 4.46 24.86
C HIS A 171 -18.86 5.99 24.75
N ILE A 172 -19.93 6.79 24.94
CA ILE A 172 -19.82 8.25 25.04
C ILE A 172 -19.32 8.58 26.44
N PHE A 173 -18.06 8.30 26.64
CA PHE A 173 -17.29 8.71 27.78
C PHE A 173 -16.14 9.56 27.27
N ASP A 174 -16.30 10.86 27.42
CA ASP A 174 -15.19 11.78 27.22
C ASP A 174 -14.60 12.10 28.60
N PRO A 175 -13.36 11.69 28.87
CA PRO A 175 -12.71 11.98 30.15
C PRO A 175 -12.56 13.49 30.41
N TYR A 176 -12.81 14.34 29.42
CA TYR A 176 -12.66 15.79 29.52
C TYR A 176 -13.99 16.56 29.61
N THR A 177 -15.09 15.98 29.13
CA THR A 177 -16.39 16.66 29.04
C THR A 177 -17.53 15.90 29.69
N PHE A 178 -17.40 14.57 29.91
CA PHE A 178 -18.46 13.73 30.44
C PHE A 178 -18.01 12.85 31.59
N ASP A 179 -18.82 12.84 32.64
CA ASP A 179 -18.74 11.84 33.71
C ASP A 179 -19.43 10.54 33.24
N GLU A 180 -18.88 9.36 33.59
CA GLU A 180 -19.56 8.06 33.43
C GLU A 180 -20.98 8.05 33.99
N ASN A 181 -21.27 8.94 34.95
CA ASN A 181 -22.54 9.10 35.62
C ASN A 181 -23.31 10.35 35.17
N ASP A 182 -23.03 10.91 33.98
CA ASP A 182 -23.79 12.06 33.48
C ASP A 182 -25.29 11.74 33.54
N PRO A 183 -26.07 12.50 34.34
CA PRO A 183 -27.48 12.21 34.54
C PRO A 183 -28.31 12.34 33.26
N GLU A 184 -27.87 13.11 32.29
CA GLU A 184 -28.54 13.25 30.99
C GLU A 184 -28.32 12.02 30.12
N ILE A 185 -27.09 11.50 30.05
CA ILE A 185 -26.81 10.24 29.34
C ILE A 185 -27.61 9.09 29.98
N ALA A 186 -27.66 9.02 31.29
CA ALA A 186 -28.47 8.03 32.00
C ALA A 186 -29.97 8.16 31.69
N LYS A 187 -30.48 9.39 31.62
CA LYS A 187 -31.87 9.69 31.20
C LYS A 187 -32.14 9.21 29.78
N TRP A 188 -31.25 9.55 28.82
CA TRP A 188 -31.39 9.10 27.42
C TRP A 188 -31.32 7.59 27.27
N HIS A 189 -30.39 6.95 27.98
CA HIS A 189 -30.26 5.50 28.00
C HIS A 189 -31.56 4.83 28.47
N THR A 190 -32.18 5.36 29.55
CA THR A 190 -33.44 4.84 30.08
C THR A 190 -34.61 5.08 29.14
N ALA A 191 -34.70 6.28 28.52
CA ALA A 191 -35.73 6.60 27.56
C ALA A 191 -35.66 5.71 26.32
N LEU A 192 -34.46 5.51 25.76
CA LEU A 192 -34.23 4.62 24.61
C LEU A 192 -34.54 3.15 24.94
N GLU A 193 -34.28 2.71 26.18
CA GLU A 193 -34.68 1.36 26.61
C GLU A 193 -36.21 1.20 26.60
N GLY A 194 -36.94 2.23 27.05
CA GLY A 194 -38.39 2.26 27.01
C GLY A 194 -38.91 2.21 25.57
N PHE A 195 -38.31 2.94 24.64
CA PHE A 195 -38.67 2.89 23.22
C PHE A 195 -38.26 1.59 22.53
N GLN A 196 -37.13 1.02 22.87
CA GLN A 196 -36.72 -0.28 22.36
C GLN A 196 -37.74 -1.38 22.69
N LYS A 197 -38.33 -1.35 23.90
CA LYS A 197 -39.33 -2.31 24.36
C LYS A 197 -40.70 -2.06 23.76
N ASN A 198 -41.17 -0.80 23.77
CA ASN A 198 -42.54 -0.43 23.54
C ASN A 198 -42.72 0.83 22.67
N TYR A 199 -42.01 0.93 21.55
CA TYR A 199 -42.27 2.02 20.59
C TYR A 199 -43.54 1.71 19.79
N THR A 200 -44.44 2.70 19.73
CA THR A 200 -45.60 2.75 18.86
C THR A 200 -45.71 4.15 18.29
N ARG A 201 -46.38 4.31 17.15
CA ARG A 201 -46.61 5.62 16.50
C ARG A 201 -47.26 6.69 17.39
N ARG A 202 -48.02 6.28 18.42
CA ARG A 202 -48.59 7.19 19.41
C ARG A 202 -47.53 7.92 20.25
N ARG A 203 -46.32 7.41 20.32
CA ARG A 203 -45.19 7.97 21.07
C ARG A 203 -44.18 8.68 20.18
N GLU A 204 -44.56 9.00 18.92
CA GLU A 204 -43.68 9.71 17.99
C GLU A 204 -43.22 11.08 18.50
N SER A 205 -44.13 11.87 19.11
CA SER A 205 -43.79 13.17 19.67
C SER A 205 -42.77 13.10 20.80
N GLU A 206 -42.88 12.07 21.66
CA GLU A 206 -41.90 11.82 22.74
C GLU A 206 -40.53 11.45 22.16
N MET A 207 -40.50 10.62 21.12
CA MET A 207 -39.27 10.23 20.44
C MET A 207 -38.60 11.44 19.79
N ARG A 208 -39.34 12.27 19.04
CA ARG A 208 -38.81 13.48 18.40
C ARG A 208 -38.25 14.47 19.40
N ALA A 209 -38.91 14.62 20.57
CA ALA A 209 -38.43 15.50 21.65
C ALA A 209 -37.09 14.98 22.22
N LEU A 210 -36.99 13.65 22.44
CA LEU A 210 -35.74 13.01 22.90
C LEU A 210 -34.63 13.21 21.87
N MET A 211 -34.91 12.99 20.58
CA MET A 211 -33.91 13.13 19.51
C MET A 211 -33.42 14.58 19.41
N ALA A 212 -34.29 15.57 19.50
CA ALA A 212 -33.91 16.98 19.48
C ALA A 212 -32.98 17.34 20.64
N ASP A 213 -33.30 16.87 21.85
CA ASP A 213 -32.48 17.08 23.04
C ASP A 213 -31.08 16.43 22.89
N MET A 214 -31.02 15.17 22.40
CA MET A 214 -29.78 14.46 22.13
C MET A 214 -28.96 15.16 21.04
N THR A 215 -29.57 15.54 19.92
CA THR A 215 -28.88 16.19 18.80
C THR A 215 -28.24 17.51 19.21
N ALA A 216 -28.95 18.33 19.98
CA ALA A 216 -28.43 19.63 20.43
C ALA A 216 -27.15 19.46 21.27
N LYS A 217 -27.16 18.52 22.21
CA LYS A 217 -26.04 18.34 23.11
C LYS A 217 -24.88 17.54 22.47
N LEU A 218 -25.17 16.46 21.76
CA LEU A 218 -24.14 15.68 21.05
C LEU A 218 -23.48 16.50 19.94
N GLY A 219 -24.24 17.35 19.24
CA GLY A 219 -23.68 18.28 18.24
C GLY A 219 -22.75 19.34 18.86
N ALA A 220 -23.06 19.82 20.06
CA ALA A 220 -22.16 20.72 20.77
C ALA A 220 -20.82 20.03 21.14
N MET A 221 -20.85 18.74 21.45
CA MET A 221 -19.64 17.97 21.77
C MET A 221 -18.75 17.77 20.54
N VAL A 222 -19.32 17.46 19.38
CA VAL A 222 -18.57 17.30 18.11
C VAL A 222 -17.84 18.59 17.74
N ASN A 223 -18.40 19.74 18.06
CA ASN A 223 -17.82 21.06 17.75
C ASN A 223 -16.86 21.57 18.85
N ALA A 224 -16.62 20.80 19.92
CA ALA A 224 -15.69 21.19 20.97
C ALA A 224 -14.23 21.11 20.51
N GLN A 225 -13.36 21.92 21.12
CA GLN A 225 -11.93 21.91 20.81
C GLN A 225 -11.29 20.59 21.19
N GLU A 226 -10.53 19.98 20.27
CA GLU A 226 -9.79 18.73 20.51
C GLU A 226 -8.67 18.93 21.54
N PRO A 227 -8.52 18.04 22.54
CA PRO A 227 -7.44 18.10 23.51
C PRO A 227 -6.07 17.86 22.88
N ASN A 228 -5.04 18.50 23.43
CA ASN A 228 -3.66 18.15 23.09
C ASN A 228 -3.19 16.94 23.94
N PHE A 229 -3.44 15.73 23.44
CA PHE A 229 -3.16 14.48 24.15
C PHE A 229 -1.68 14.28 24.44
N PHE A 230 -0.80 14.81 23.60
CA PHE A 230 0.64 14.78 23.83
C PHE A 230 0.99 15.55 25.10
N CYS A 231 0.53 16.78 25.25
CA CYS A 231 0.76 17.59 26.44
C CYS A 231 0.15 16.96 27.70
N ILE A 232 -1.03 16.35 27.57
CA ILE A 232 -1.73 15.71 28.69
C ILE A 232 -0.99 14.46 29.14
N GLY A 233 -0.51 13.64 28.22
CA GLY A 233 0.29 12.45 28.54
C GLY A 233 1.58 12.83 29.27
N TYR A 234 2.21 13.92 28.87
CA TYR A 234 3.39 14.47 29.54
C TYR A 234 3.07 14.92 30.97
N LEU A 235 1.98 15.64 31.16
CA LEU A 235 1.53 16.09 32.46
C LEU A 235 1.30 14.89 33.42
N ALA A 236 0.68 13.83 32.92
CA ALA A 236 0.46 12.60 33.68
C ALA A 236 1.77 11.88 34.04
N ALA A 237 2.74 11.83 33.11
CA ALA A 237 4.06 11.24 33.35
C ALA A 237 4.88 12.01 34.39
N SER A 238 4.70 13.33 34.49
CA SER A 238 5.36 14.18 35.49
C SER A 238 4.72 14.11 36.90
N GLY A 239 3.80 13.18 37.13
CA GLY A 239 3.13 12.99 38.42
C GLY A 239 1.99 13.96 38.72
N LYS A 240 1.68 14.89 37.80
CA LYS A 240 0.54 15.78 37.88
C LYS A 240 -0.63 15.15 37.15
N THR A 241 -1.39 14.31 37.83
CA THR A 241 -2.54 13.64 37.21
C THR A 241 -3.61 14.64 36.87
N PRO A 242 -3.92 14.88 35.58
CA PRO A 242 -5.04 15.71 35.19
C PRO A 242 -6.34 15.03 35.63
N ASP A 243 -7.23 15.80 36.22
CA ASP A 243 -8.58 15.33 36.58
C ASP A 243 -9.59 15.84 35.53
N PRO A 244 -9.94 15.02 34.53
CA PRO A 244 -10.84 15.43 33.46
C PRO A 244 -12.25 15.83 33.95
N LYS A 245 -12.63 15.36 35.15
CA LYS A 245 -13.93 15.67 35.77
C LYS A 245 -13.97 17.05 36.41
N LYS A 246 -12.81 17.64 36.72
CA LYS A 246 -12.70 18.93 37.42
C LYS A 246 -12.14 20.06 36.56
N GLN A 247 -11.51 19.73 35.45
CA GLN A 247 -10.75 20.68 34.63
C GLN A 247 -11.27 20.70 33.20
N SER A 248 -11.49 21.88 32.65
CA SER A 248 -11.82 22.03 31.23
C SER A 248 -10.62 21.67 30.32
N ILE A 249 -10.89 21.32 29.08
CA ILE A 249 -9.84 21.05 28.06
C ILE A 249 -8.86 22.24 27.95
N THR A 250 -9.38 23.47 28.02
CA THR A 250 -8.55 24.67 27.96
C THR A 250 -7.62 24.76 29.14
N GLU A 251 -8.10 24.50 30.36
CA GLU A 251 -7.27 24.48 31.59
C GLU A 251 -6.25 23.36 31.53
N LEU A 252 -6.60 22.16 31.09
CA LEU A 252 -5.69 21.03 30.94
C LEU A 252 -4.59 21.33 29.92
N ASN A 253 -4.93 21.91 28.78
CA ASN A 253 -3.95 22.33 27.79
C ASN A 253 -3.02 23.45 28.30
N GLN A 254 -3.54 24.37 29.12
CA GLN A 254 -2.76 25.43 29.75
C GLN A 254 -1.80 24.84 30.80
N MET A 255 -2.30 23.99 31.71
CA MET A 255 -1.46 23.30 32.70
C MET A 255 -0.36 22.47 32.03
N ALA A 256 -0.68 21.79 30.93
CA ALA A 256 0.29 21.02 30.20
C ALA A 256 1.39 21.90 29.56
N ARG A 257 1.02 23.07 29.03
CA ARG A 257 1.99 24.04 28.49
C ARG A 257 2.89 24.64 29.57
N GLU A 258 2.35 24.92 30.75
CA GLU A 258 3.08 25.50 31.88
C GLU A 258 4.03 24.49 32.54
N THR A 259 3.68 23.20 32.47
CA THR A 259 4.45 22.11 33.10
C THR A 259 5.27 21.30 32.10
N LEU A 260 5.21 21.65 30.82
CA LEU A 260 5.99 20.97 29.78
C LEU A 260 7.48 21.22 30.10
N ASP A 261 8.12 20.19 30.65
CA ASP A 261 9.53 20.24 30.98
C ASP A 261 10.34 20.17 29.67
N ARG A 262 10.61 21.36 29.15
CA ARG A 262 11.42 21.51 27.94
C ARG A 262 12.79 20.88 28.13
N GLU A 263 13.30 20.90 29.35
CA GLU A 263 14.61 20.36 29.68
C GLU A 263 14.68 18.85 29.43
N PHE A 264 13.64 18.09 29.86
CA PHE A 264 13.58 16.65 29.59
C PHE A 264 13.56 16.34 28.09
N MET A 265 12.73 17.04 27.32
CA MET A 265 12.61 16.75 25.87
C MET A 265 13.87 17.16 25.11
N ILE A 266 14.51 18.27 25.48
CA ILE A 266 15.77 18.69 24.89
C ILE A 266 16.88 17.69 25.23
N ASP A 267 16.99 17.31 26.50
CA ASP A 267 17.96 16.34 26.98
C ASP A 267 17.75 14.95 26.34
N PHE A 268 16.51 14.51 26.23
CA PHE A 268 16.18 13.24 25.56
C PHE A 268 16.47 13.26 24.06
N LEU A 269 16.15 14.35 23.36
CA LEU A 269 16.50 14.53 21.94
C LEU A 269 18.01 14.55 21.73
N GLN A 270 18.78 15.19 22.63
CA GLN A 270 20.23 15.17 22.58
C GLN A 270 20.78 13.74 22.78
N ASP A 271 20.24 12.99 23.74
CA ASP A 271 20.62 11.59 23.94
C ASP A 271 20.32 10.73 22.69
N ILE A 272 19.18 10.97 22.04
CA ILE A 272 18.83 10.31 20.76
C ILE A 272 19.83 10.71 19.67
N ALA A 273 20.13 12.00 19.52
CA ALA A 273 21.07 12.49 18.51
C ALA A 273 22.46 11.86 18.68
N HIS A 274 22.95 11.79 19.91
CA HIS A 274 24.22 11.11 20.24
C HIS A 274 24.17 9.61 19.92
N ALA A 275 23.08 8.93 20.26
CA ALA A 275 22.90 7.51 19.95
C ALA A 275 22.85 7.26 18.43
N LEU A 276 22.19 8.13 17.67
CA LEU A 276 22.15 8.08 16.21
C LEU A 276 23.53 8.30 15.60
N GLN A 277 24.28 9.29 16.12
CA GLN A 277 25.65 9.54 15.68
C GLN A 277 26.55 8.34 15.96
N TYR A 278 26.49 7.77 17.16
CA TYR A 278 27.23 6.57 17.53
C TYR A 278 26.86 5.38 16.63
N SER A 279 25.56 5.12 16.42
CA SER A 279 25.07 4.05 15.54
C SER A 279 25.57 4.23 14.10
N SER A 280 25.48 5.44 13.56
CA SER A 280 25.96 5.78 12.22
C SER A 280 27.47 5.55 12.06
N GLN A 281 28.27 5.92 13.07
CA GLN A 281 29.73 5.68 13.08
C GLN A 281 30.06 4.17 13.13
N GLN A 282 29.32 3.38 13.91
CA GLN A 282 29.52 1.94 13.96
C GLN A 282 29.06 1.27 12.64
N ALA A 283 27.93 1.73 12.09
CA ALA A 283 27.45 1.27 10.79
C ALA A 283 28.45 1.59 9.67
N ALA A 284 29.04 2.77 9.63
CA ALA A 284 30.05 3.16 8.64
C ALA A 284 31.28 2.22 8.64
N LYS A 285 31.75 1.81 9.82
CA LYS A 285 32.84 0.81 9.95
C LYS A 285 32.42 -0.54 9.38
N SER A 286 31.20 -0.99 9.69
CA SER A 286 30.65 -2.26 9.18
C SER A 286 30.37 -2.18 7.67
N GLN A 287 29.93 -1.04 7.17
CA GLN A 287 29.73 -0.76 5.75
C GLN A 287 31.04 -0.84 4.98
N GLN A 288 32.13 -0.29 5.51
CA GLN A 288 33.46 -0.43 4.90
C GLN A 288 33.90 -1.89 4.81
N ALA A 289 33.68 -2.68 5.86
CA ALA A 289 33.96 -4.13 5.83
C ALA A 289 33.05 -4.87 4.82
N ALA A 290 31.80 -4.47 4.67
CA ALA A 290 30.88 -5.01 3.68
C ALA A 290 31.33 -4.67 2.25
N VAL A 291 31.78 -3.43 1.99
CA VAL A 291 32.36 -3.02 0.70
C VAL A 291 33.54 -3.91 0.31
N ASP A 292 34.48 -4.16 1.23
CA ASP A 292 35.64 -5.01 0.96
C ASP A 292 35.25 -6.46 0.69
N THR A 293 34.26 -6.96 1.42
CA THR A 293 33.73 -8.33 1.24
C THR A 293 32.97 -8.45 -0.07
N LEU A 294 32.13 -7.46 -0.44
CA LEU A 294 31.43 -7.43 -1.72
C LEU A 294 32.39 -7.32 -2.91
N ARG A 295 33.47 -6.52 -2.82
CA ARG A 295 34.52 -6.47 -3.83
C ARG A 295 35.21 -7.83 -4.02
N SER A 296 35.42 -8.56 -2.93
CA SER A 296 35.98 -9.89 -2.97
C SER A 296 35.02 -10.90 -3.60
N ALA A 297 33.74 -10.84 -3.24
CA ALA A 297 32.70 -11.66 -3.85
C ALA A 297 32.55 -11.38 -5.36
N LEU A 298 32.60 -10.10 -5.76
CA LEU A 298 32.52 -9.69 -7.18
C LEU A 298 33.65 -10.31 -8.01
N LYS A 299 34.86 -10.40 -7.48
CA LYS A 299 36.00 -11.07 -8.16
C LYS A 299 35.72 -12.55 -8.39
N VAL A 300 35.07 -13.24 -7.45
CA VAL A 300 34.66 -14.65 -7.60
C VAL A 300 33.56 -14.77 -8.65
N TYR A 301 32.58 -13.88 -8.66
CA TYR A 301 31.46 -13.90 -9.60
C TYR A 301 31.87 -13.53 -11.05
N GLN A 302 33.00 -12.85 -11.24
CA GLN A 302 33.53 -12.51 -12.57
C GLN A 302 34.33 -13.66 -13.21
N GLN A 303 34.65 -14.71 -12.46
CA GLN A 303 35.40 -15.85 -13.02
C GLN A 303 34.57 -16.65 -14.04
N LYS A 304 35.20 -17.11 -15.11
CA LYS A 304 34.56 -17.97 -16.11
C LYS A 304 35.36 -19.27 -16.25
N PRO A 305 34.76 -20.44 -16.09
CA PRO A 305 33.37 -20.71 -15.65
C PRO A 305 33.18 -20.49 -14.15
N LEU A 306 31.96 -20.12 -13.75
CA LEU A 306 31.63 -19.98 -12.32
C LEU A 306 31.78 -21.35 -11.59
N ASN A 307 32.42 -21.31 -10.43
CA ASN A 307 32.42 -22.40 -9.47
C ASN A 307 31.30 -22.21 -8.45
N GLU A 308 30.30 -23.08 -8.47
CA GLU A 308 29.13 -23.01 -7.61
C GLU A 308 29.47 -22.98 -6.11
N GLY A 309 30.44 -23.81 -5.68
CA GLY A 309 30.86 -23.89 -4.28
C GLY A 309 31.50 -22.59 -3.80
N GLU A 310 32.43 -22.03 -4.57
CA GLU A 310 33.09 -20.76 -4.27
C GLU A 310 32.11 -19.59 -4.28
N CYS A 311 31.13 -19.57 -5.21
CA CYS A 311 30.08 -18.55 -5.28
C CYS A 311 29.17 -18.60 -4.06
N LYS A 312 28.75 -19.77 -3.59
CA LYS A 312 27.94 -19.94 -2.39
C LYS A 312 28.67 -19.50 -1.12
N GLU A 313 29.96 -19.80 -1.01
CA GLU A 313 30.79 -19.39 0.11
C GLU A 313 30.98 -17.85 0.11
N ALA A 314 31.26 -17.28 -1.06
CA ALA A 314 31.37 -15.82 -1.23
C ALA A 314 30.05 -15.10 -0.89
N LEU A 315 28.90 -15.68 -1.31
CA LEU A 315 27.58 -15.16 -0.98
C LEU A 315 27.33 -15.22 0.52
N HIS A 316 27.62 -16.34 1.17
CA HIS A 316 27.43 -16.45 2.62
C HIS A 316 28.21 -15.40 3.40
N LYS A 317 29.48 -15.18 3.04
CA LYS A 317 30.36 -14.17 3.67
C LYS A 317 29.86 -12.75 3.40
N SER A 318 29.54 -12.44 2.14
CA SER A 318 29.10 -11.09 1.76
C SER A 318 27.69 -10.76 2.30
N ALA A 319 26.76 -11.72 2.33
CA ALA A 319 25.44 -11.50 2.91
C ALA A 319 25.51 -11.27 4.43
N ALA A 320 26.37 -11.98 5.15
CA ALA A 320 26.59 -11.73 6.59
C ALA A 320 27.23 -10.37 6.85
N ALA A 321 28.16 -9.94 6.01
CA ALA A 321 28.77 -8.61 6.11
C ALA A 321 27.75 -7.49 5.81
N VAL A 322 26.91 -7.67 4.81
CA VAL A 322 25.81 -6.73 4.46
C VAL A 322 24.81 -6.63 5.61
N GLU A 323 24.41 -7.75 6.22
CA GLU A 323 23.49 -7.74 7.37
C GLU A 323 24.08 -7.01 8.58
N ALA A 324 25.40 -7.16 8.83
CA ALA A 324 26.10 -6.45 9.90
C ALA A 324 26.29 -4.94 9.61
N ALA A 325 26.20 -4.53 8.36
CA ALA A 325 26.37 -3.14 7.91
C ALA A 325 25.10 -2.29 7.99
N ILE A 326 23.94 -2.91 8.26
CA ILE A 326 22.66 -2.20 8.39
C ILE A 326 22.66 -1.40 9.70
N ASP A 327 22.33 -0.10 9.60
CA ASP A 327 22.14 0.74 10.77
C ASP A 327 20.87 0.33 11.53
N LYS A 328 21.03 -0.09 12.78
CA LYS A 328 19.93 -0.61 13.61
C LYS A 328 18.92 0.43 14.04
N LEU A 329 19.29 1.71 14.00
CA LEU A 329 18.39 2.82 14.31
C LEU A 329 17.77 3.46 13.06
N GLN A 330 17.94 2.86 11.89
CA GLN A 330 17.27 3.31 10.68
C GLN A 330 15.75 3.12 10.80
N LEU A 331 14.99 4.18 10.44
CA LEU A 331 13.52 4.19 10.56
C LEU A 331 12.84 3.25 9.56
N ASP A 332 13.40 3.13 8.36
CA ASP A 332 12.94 2.20 7.34
C ASP A 332 13.53 0.81 7.53
N LYS A 333 12.70 -0.22 7.29
CA LYS A 333 13.20 -1.60 7.26
C LYS A 333 14.16 -1.74 6.07
N ASP A 334 15.45 -1.90 6.35
CA ASP A 334 16.42 -2.23 5.33
C ASP A 334 16.36 -3.74 5.03
N ASN A 335 15.84 -4.08 3.85
CA ASN A 335 15.77 -5.45 3.36
C ASN A 335 16.93 -5.81 2.41
N GLN A 336 17.93 -4.96 2.26
CA GLN A 336 19.01 -5.14 1.28
C GLN A 336 19.78 -6.43 1.48
N ALA A 337 20.04 -6.82 2.73
CA ALA A 337 20.69 -8.09 3.03
C ALA A 337 19.87 -9.30 2.55
N TYR A 338 18.57 -9.27 2.78
CA TYR A 338 17.66 -10.33 2.32
C TYR A 338 17.56 -10.35 0.79
N VAL A 339 17.37 -9.18 0.18
CA VAL A 339 17.28 -9.01 -1.28
C VAL A 339 18.54 -9.50 -1.96
N TYR A 340 19.72 -9.09 -1.46
CA TYR A 340 21.00 -9.53 -1.98
C TYR A 340 21.19 -11.05 -1.84
N ARG A 341 20.92 -11.59 -0.65
CA ARG A 341 21.05 -13.04 -0.39
C ARG A 341 20.15 -13.87 -1.29
N SER A 342 18.86 -13.52 -1.37
CA SER A 342 17.88 -14.28 -2.16
C SER A 342 18.11 -14.13 -3.66
N GLY A 343 18.38 -12.91 -4.15
CA GLY A 343 18.64 -12.65 -5.55
C GLY A 343 19.94 -13.29 -6.04
N ALA A 344 21.04 -13.10 -5.32
CA ALA A 344 22.32 -13.70 -5.68
C ALA A 344 22.25 -15.25 -5.67
N GLN A 345 21.59 -15.83 -4.66
CA GLN A 345 21.35 -17.29 -4.62
C GLN A 345 20.57 -17.76 -5.84
N SER A 346 19.52 -17.04 -6.23
CA SER A 346 18.73 -17.38 -7.42
C SER A 346 19.56 -17.38 -8.70
N TYR A 347 20.43 -16.38 -8.88
CA TYR A 347 21.31 -16.31 -10.07
C TYR A 347 22.38 -17.41 -10.08
N ILE A 348 22.97 -17.73 -8.91
CA ILE A 348 23.92 -18.85 -8.77
C ILE A 348 23.24 -20.18 -9.13
N ASP A 349 22.05 -20.42 -8.59
CA ASP A 349 21.29 -21.65 -8.86
C ASP A 349 20.82 -21.72 -10.33
N ARG A 350 20.47 -20.57 -10.94
CA ARG A 350 20.12 -20.48 -12.37
C ARG A 350 21.33 -20.84 -13.25
N TYR A 351 22.50 -20.30 -12.93
CA TYR A 351 23.75 -20.67 -13.61
C TYR A 351 24.07 -22.15 -13.45
N ALA A 352 23.97 -22.70 -12.25
CA ALA A 352 24.23 -24.13 -12.00
C ALA A 352 23.25 -25.04 -12.76
N ARG A 353 21.95 -24.66 -12.78
CA ARG A 353 20.93 -25.39 -13.56
C ARG A 353 21.22 -25.36 -15.06
N SER A 354 21.75 -24.27 -15.61
CA SER A 354 22.08 -24.21 -17.05
C SER A 354 23.01 -25.32 -17.49
N LYS A 355 24.01 -25.70 -16.66
CA LYS A 355 24.97 -26.79 -16.95
C LYS A 355 24.33 -28.16 -17.13
N THR A 356 23.21 -28.41 -16.45
CA THR A 356 22.49 -29.69 -16.52
C THR A 356 21.27 -29.66 -17.41
N HIS A 357 20.59 -28.53 -17.49
CA HIS A 357 19.37 -28.32 -18.27
C HIS A 357 19.66 -28.13 -19.76
N ASN A 358 20.55 -27.21 -20.12
CA ASN A 358 20.83 -26.89 -21.52
C ASN A 358 21.26 -28.10 -22.36
N PRO A 359 22.18 -28.97 -21.91
CA PRO A 359 22.54 -30.14 -22.72
C PRO A 359 21.39 -31.15 -22.90
N LYS A 360 20.48 -31.25 -21.91
CA LYS A 360 19.28 -32.10 -22.01
C LYS A 360 18.31 -31.55 -23.03
N GLU A 361 18.09 -30.23 -22.98
CA GLU A 361 17.19 -29.50 -23.85
C GLU A 361 17.69 -29.51 -25.31
N GLU A 362 18.98 -29.35 -25.55
CA GLU A 362 19.60 -29.50 -26.88
C GLU A 362 19.40 -30.90 -27.45
N LYS A 363 19.60 -31.93 -26.63
CA LYS A 363 19.36 -33.32 -27.03
C LYS A 363 17.88 -33.59 -27.34
N ARG A 364 16.96 -33.01 -26.55
CA ARG A 364 15.50 -33.07 -26.81
C ARG A 364 15.19 -32.48 -28.16
N TYR A 365 15.60 -31.25 -28.38
CA TYR A 365 15.34 -30.49 -29.60
C TYR A 365 15.88 -31.17 -30.85
N ALA A 366 17.14 -31.63 -30.80
CA ALA A 366 17.77 -32.37 -31.91
C ALA A 366 17.02 -33.66 -32.26
N ARG A 367 16.48 -34.38 -31.24
CA ARG A 367 15.67 -35.59 -31.44
C ARG A 367 14.30 -35.25 -32.07
N GLU A 368 13.65 -34.20 -31.62
CA GLU A 368 12.34 -33.76 -32.14
C GLU A 368 12.48 -33.22 -33.55
N GLN A 369 13.54 -32.47 -33.85
CA GLN A 369 13.83 -31.95 -35.17
C GLN A 369 14.07 -33.07 -36.18
N LYS A 370 14.86 -34.09 -35.84
CA LYS A 370 15.03 -35.30 -36.66
C LYS A 370 13.73 -36.02 -36.96
N LYS A 371 12.84 -36.13 -35.95
CA LYS A 371 11.49 -36.71 -36.14
C LYS A 371 10.63 -35.87 -37.08
N PHE A 372 10.66 -34.57 -36.93
CA PHE A 372 9.92 -33.61 -37.75
C PHE A 372 10.35 -33.71 -39.23
N GLU A 373 11.67 -33.69 -39.50
CA GLU A 373 12.23 -33.79 -40.84
C GLU A 373 11.89 -35.16 -41.48
N ALA A 374 12.00 -36.25 -40.73
CA ALA A 374 11.64 -37.59 -41.20
C ALA A 374 10.15 -37.75 -41.51
N GLN A 375 9.25 -37.07 -40.80
CA GLN A 375 7.81 -37.07 -41.07
C GLN A 375 7.48 -36.18 -42.26
N LYS A 376 8.13 -35.02 -42.40
CA LYS A 376 7.99 -34.10 -43.55
C LYS A 376 8.47 -34.78 -44.85
N ALA A 377 9.58 -35.52 -44.79
CA ALA A 377 10.08 -36.30 -45.92
C ALA A 377 9.11 -37.42 -46.37
N LYS A 378 8.25 -37.92 -45.47
CA LYS A 378 7.18 -38.87 -45.78
C LYS A 378 5.85 -38.21 -46.23
N GLY A 379 5.86 -36.93 -46.54
CA GLY A 379 4.66 -36.19 -46.99
C GLY A 379 3.63 -35.94 -45.92
N LYS A 380 3.97 -36.11 -44.62
CA LYS A 380 3.10 -35.78 -43.49
C LYS A 380 3.30 -34.30 -43.11
N ASN A 381 2.26 -33.70 -42.54
CA ASN A 381 2.34 -32.33 -42.01
C ASN A 381 2.45 -32.40 -40.46
N PRO A 382 3.64 -32.63 -39.87
CA PRO A 382 3.81 -32.72 -38.43
C PRO A 382 3.68 -31.33 -37.77
N PRO A 383 3.28 -31.25 -36.48
CA PRO A 383 3.31 -30.01 -35.74
C PRO A 383 4.77 -29.49 -35.64
N SER A 384 4.91 -28.16 -35.59
CA SER A 384 6.21 -27.50 -35.45
C SER A 384 6.95 -27.95 -34.19
N VAL A 385 8.26 -28.04 -34.28
CA VAL A 385 9.10 -28.41 -33.14
C VAL A 385 9.13 -27.25 -32.13
N ILE A 386 8.86 -27.54 -30.87
CA ILE A 386 8.91 -26.53 -29.80
C ILE A 386 10.34 -25.98 -29.67
N PRO A 387 10.54 -24.66 -29.65
CA PRO A 387 11.87 -24.06 -29.54
C PRO A 387 12.65 -24.54 -28.30
N LYS A 388 13.95 -24.39 -28.35
CA LYS A 388 14.83 -24.68 -27.20
C LYS A 388 14.53 -23.72 -26.06
N ASN A 389 14.24 -24.24 -24.89
CA ASN A 389 14.17 -23.46 -23.67
C ASN A 389 15.53 -23.51 -22.96
N LEU A 390 16.48 -22.69 -23.42
CA LEU A 390 17.82 -22.63 -22.84
C LEU A 390 17.88 -21.60 -21.73
N ILE A 391 18.53 -21.97 -20.65
CA ILE A 391 18.83 -21.03 -19.56
C ILE A 391 20.08 -20.25 -19.96
N ASP A 392 19.97 -18.94 -20.06
CA ASP A 392 21.10 -18.07 -20.35
C ASP A 392 22.01 -17.97 -19.11
N ALA A 393 23.16 -18.65 -19.17
CA ALA A 393 24.14 -18.67 -18.10
C ALA A 393 24.95 -17.37 -18.00
N ASP A 394 25.25 -16.75 -19.15
CA ASP A 394 25.98 -15.49 -19.17
C ASP A 394 25.13 -14.35 -18.61
N MET A 395 23.85 -14.31 -18.93
CA MET A 395 22.90 -13.37 -18.35
C MET A 395 22.76 -13.56 -16.82
N ALA A 396 22.66 -14.81 -16.34
CA ALA A 396 22.58 -15.07 -14.90
C ALA A 396 23.85 -14.59 -14.17
N GLN A 397 25.03 -14.82 -14.76
CA GLN A 397 26.30 -14.32 -14.23
C GLN A 397 26.38 -12.78 -14.28
N HIS A 398 25.95 -12.18 -15.37
CA HIS A 398 25.91 -10.73 -15.53
C HIS A 398 25.03 -10.07 -14.44
N ASN A 399 23.81 -10.57 -14.26
CA ASN A 399 22.87 -10.05 -13.27
C ASN A 399 23.39 -10.20 -11.82
N LEU A 400 24.08 -11.31 -11.51
CA LEU A 400 24.74 -11.50 -10.23
C LEU A 400 25.82 -10.44 -9.98
N CYS A 401 26.63 -10.14 -11.00
CA CYS A 401 27.67 -9.12 -10.92
C CYS A 401 27.05 -7.71 -10.79
N GLU A 402 26.02 -7.38 -11.57
CA GLU A 402 25.36 -6.07 -11.52
C GLU A 402 24.67 -5.82 -10.18
N MET A 403 23.96 -6.82 -9.63
CA MET A 403 23.36 -6.73 -8.30
C MET A 403 24.44 -6.44 -7.24
N THR A 404 25.58 -7.12 -7.31
CA THR A 404 26.68 -6.92 -6.36
C THR A 404 27.31 -5.54 -6.53
N ARG A 405 27.46 -5.02 -7.76
CA ARG A 405 27.97 -3.66 -8.04
C ARG A 405 27.01 -2.58 -7.53
N SER A 406 25.72 -2.76 -7.77
CA SER A 406 24.69 -1.82 -7.30
C SER A 406 24.72 -1.69 -5.78
N LEU A 407 24.80 -2.82 -5.06
CA LEU A 407 24.89 -2.83 -3.61
C LEU A 407 26.20 -2.22 -3.09
N LEU A 408 27.31 -2.49 -3.78
CA LEU A 408 28.60 -1.90 -3.46
C LEU A 408 28.57 -0.37 -3.58
N LYS A 409 28.05 0.14 -4.70
CA LYS A 409 27.87 1.58 -4.94
C LYS A 409 26.98 2.21 -3.87
N HIS A 410 25.88 1.54 -3.50
CA HIS A 410 25.00 2.02 -2.45
C HIS A 410 25.71 2.19 -1.10
N PHE A 411 26.53 1.22 -0.67
CA PHE A 411 27.30 1.37 0.56
C PHE A 411 28.38 2.45 0.48
N GLU A 412 29.03 2.61 -0.67
CA GLU A 412 29.98 3.71 -0.89
C GLU A 412 29.30 5.08 -0.78
N GLU A 413 28.07 5.22 -1.31
CA GLU A 413 27.24 6.43 -1.17
C GLU A 413 26.81 6.68 0.29
N LEU A 414 26.40 5.63 1.01
CA LEU A 414 26.05 5.73 2.45
C LEU A 414 27.22 6.19 3.31
N ILE A 415 28.41 5.65 3.06
CA ILE A 415 29.63 6.06 3.77
C ILE A 415 29.94 7.54 3.50
N ALA A 416 29.87 7.97 2.25
CA ALA A 416 30.09 9.37 1.87
C ALA A 416 29.03 10.31 2.50
N ALA A 417 27.77 9.90 2.55
CA ALA A 417 26.68 10.68 3.12
C ALA A 417 26.73 10.73 4.67
N SER A 418 27.44 9.81 5.33
CA SER A 418 27.46 9.74 6.79
C SER A 418 28.08 10.99 7.46
N GLU A 419 28.97 11.71 6.77
CA GLU A 419 29.64 12.93 7.27
C GLU A 419 28.74 14.19 7.22
N THR A 420 27.61 14.15 6.46
CA THR A 420 26.76 15.32 6.23
C THR A 420 25.41 15.25 6.94
N LYS A 421 25.19 14.23 7.77
CA LYS A 421 23.92 14.02 8.48
C LYS A 421 23.74 15.01 9.63
N ASP A 422 22.56 15.63 9.70
CA ASP A 422 22.11 16.42 10.84
C ASP A 422 21.39 15.51 11.83
N PHE A 423 22.07 15.12 12.91
CA PHE A 423 21.55 14.19 13.90
C PHE A 423 20.47 14.79 14.79
N ASP A 424 20.41 16.11 14.93
CA ASP A 424 19.36 16.78 15.70
C ASP A 424 18.03 16.69 14.94
N VAL A 425 18.05 16.90 13.64
CA VAL A 425 16.87 16.71 12.77
C VAL A 425 16.42 15.25 12.79
N LEU A 426 17.35 14.30 12.64
CA LEU A 426 17.05 12.87 12.66
C LEU A 426 16.48 12.41 14.02
N ALA A 427 16.90 13.02 15.14
CA ALA A 427 16.35 12.73 16.46
C ALA A 427 14.87 13.14 16.55
N VAL A 428 14.50 14.29 15.99
CA VAL A 428 13.10 14.73 15.93
C VAL A 428 12.28 13.80 15.06
N GLU A 429 12.78 13.43 13.87
CA GLU A 429 12.13 12.47 12.97
C GLU A 429 11.91 11.12 13.65
N MET A 430 12.88 10.63 14.42
CA MET A 430 12.76 9.39 15.18
C MET A 430 11.65 9.45 16.23
N VAL A 431 11.58 10.55 16.99
CA VAL A 431 10.50 10.74 17.98
C VAL A 431 9.14 10.80 17.30
N ASP A 432 9.03 11.50 16.17
CA ASP A 432 7.77 11.60 15.43
C ASP A 432 7.37 10.25 14.81
N TYR A 433 8.34 9.49 14.30
CA TYR A 433 8.11 8.12 13.84
C TYR A 433 7.61 7.21 14.97
N MET A 434 8.26 7.25 16.14
CA MET A 434 7.84 6.46 17.31
C MET A 434 6.41 6.84 17.75
N LYS A 435 6.07 8.13 17.77
CA LYS A 435 4.71 8.59 18.06
C LYS A 435 3.69 8.02 17.04
N ALA A 436 4.01 8.09 15.74
CA ALA A 436 3.14 7.56 14.70
C ALA A 436 2.92 6.04 14.87
N ARG A 437 3.98 5.28 15.17
CA ARG A 437 3.86 3.83 15.43
C ARG A 437 3.05 3.54 16.70
N ALA A 438 3.24 4.34 17.72
CA ALA A 438 2.45 4.22 18.95
C ALA A 438 0.95 4.51 18.69
N GLN A 439 0.61 5.52 17.90
CA GLN A 439 -0.76 5.79 17.47
C GLN A 439 -1.37 4.61 16.70
N ASP A 440 -0.61 3.98 15.81
CA ASP A 440 -1.06 2.82 15.04
C ASP A 440 -1.51 1.67 15.94
N TYR A 441 -0.81 1.35 17.02
CA TYR A 441 -1.20 0.25 17.91
C TYR A 441 -2.27 0.65 18.94
N ALA A 442 -2.32 1.91 19.34
CA ALA A 442 -3.31 2.38 20.31
C ALA A 442 -4.72 2.38 19.71
N PHE A 443 -4.87 2.82 18.46
CA PHE A 443 -6.15 3.01 17.81
C PHE A 443 -6.79 1.69 17.38
N LYS A 444 -7.84 1.25 18.12
CA LYS A 444 -8.63 0.06 17.80
C LYS A 444 -9.92 0.47 17.10
N LEU A 445 -10.05 0.14 15.82
CA LEU A 445 -11.29 0.34 15.09
C LEU A 445 -12.39 -0.58 15.65
N THR A 446 -13.47 0.00 16.19
CA THR A 446 -14.64 -0.75 16.64
C THR A 446 -15.55 -1.10 15.46
N LYS A 447 -16.50 -2.02 15.67
CA LYS A 447 -17.50 -2.34 14.64
C LYS A 447 -18.42 -1.16 14.32
N GLY A 448 -18.71 -0.30 15.31
CA GLY A 448 -19.50 0.91 15.14
C GLY A 448 -18.78 1.91 14.23
N MET A 449 -17.52 2.23 14.56
CA MET A 449 -16.66 3.11 13.77
C MET A 449 -16.48 2.59 12.33
N ALA A 450 -16.23 1.27 12.17
CA ALA A 450 -16.09 0.67 10.85
C ALA A 450 -17.40 0.77 10.03
N ARG A 451 -18.56 0.64 10.69
CA ARG A 451 -19.87 0.80 10.05
C ARG A 451 -20.08 2.24 9.59
N HIS A 452 -19.83 3.22 10.45
CA HIS A 452 -19.93 4.64 10.11
C HIS A 452 -19.06 4.97 8.89
N ARG A 453 -17.76 4.61 8.94
CA ARG A 453 -16.83 4.82 7.82
C ARG A 453 -17.26 4.11 6.53
N ALA A 454 -17.81 2.91 6.63
CA ALA A 454 -18.34 2.19 5.46
C ALA A 454 -19.54 2.92 4.84
N ILE A 455 -20.42 3.49 5.65
CA ILE A 455 -21.57 4.28 5.19
C ILE A 455 -21.08 5.57 4.51
N GLU A 456 -20.10 6.27 5.11
CA GLU A 456 -19.51 7.45 4.50
C GLU A 456 -18.82 7.14 3.16
N LEU A 457 -18.06 6.03 3.06
CA LEU A 457 -17.51 5.57 1.79
C LEU A 457 -18.60 5.26 0.75
N MET A 458 -19.71 4.66 1.16
CA MET A 458 -20.84 4.42 0.26
C MET A 458 -21.46 5.73 -0.25
N LYS A 459 -21.54 6.77 0.60
CA LYS A 459 -21.97 8.12 0.18
C LYS A 459 -20.99 8.74 -0.82
N GLU A 460 -19.70 8.68 -0.51
CA GLU A 460 -18.61 9.23 -1.34
C GLU A 460 -18.60 8.64 -2.75
N VAL A 461 -18.80 7.33 -2.88
CA VAL A 461 -18.92 6.69 -4.19
C VAL A 461 -20.30 6.85 -4.84
N GLY A 462 -21.23 7.59 -4.23
CA GLY A 462 -22.54 7.92 -4.78
C GLY A 462 -23.54 6.77 -4.74
N ILE A 463 -23.53 5.94 -3.70
CA ILE A 463 -24.59 4.95 -3.45
C ILE A 463 -25.79 5.65 -2.81
N PRO A 464 -26.98 5.64 -3.43
CA PRO A 464 -28.19 6.21 -2.85
C PRO A 464 -28.66 5.37 -1.64
N GLU A 465 -29.28 6.01 -0.65
CA GLU A 465 -29.78 5.35 0.58
C GLU A 465 -28.73 4.42 1.25
N PRO A 466 -27.48 4.88 1.57
CA PRO A 466 -26.39 4.02 1.97
C PRO A 466 -26.68 3.23 3.26
N HIS A 467 -27.39 3.83 4.22
CA HIS A 467 -27.79 3.16 5.47
C HIS A 467 -28.65 1.92 5.22
N LYS A 468 -29.61 1.97 4.30
CA LYS A 468 -30.45 0.83 3.93
C LYS A 468 -29.67 -0.20 3.12
N ARG A 469 -28.89 0.27 2.15
CA ARG A 469 -28.10 -0.58 1.24
C ARG A 469 -26.93 -1.28 1.92
N PHE A 470 -26.44 -0.76 3.03
CA PHE A 470 -25.43 -1.39 3.87
C PHE A 470 -25.83 -2.84 4.27
N TYR A 471 -27.13 -3.10 4.45
CA TYR A 471 -27.65 -4.40 4.86
C TYR A 471 -28.04 -5.31 3.70
N GLN A 472 -27.96 -4.82 2.46
CA GLN A 472 -28.30 -5.56 1.26
C GLN A 472 -27.18 -6.47 0.77
N TYR A 473 -27.54 -7.43 -0.09
CA TYR A 473 -26.61 -8.34 -0.74
C TYR A 473 -26.20 -7.83 -2.13
N PRO A 474 -25.06 -8.29 -2.69
CA PRO A 474 -24.59 -7.84 -4.01
C PRO A 474 -25.61 -7.98 -5.14
N PHE A 475 -26.44 -9.02 -5.13
CA PHE A 475 -27.44 -9.27 -6.18
C PHE A 475 -28.59 -8.24 -6.20
N GLU A 476 -28.80 -7.50 -5.10
CA GLU A 476 -29.81 -6.43 -5.01
C GLU A 476 -29.34 -5.10 -5.61
N PHE A 477 -28.09 -5.04 -6.12
CA PHE A 477 -27.48 -3.86 -6.71
C PHE A 477 -27.40 -3.96 -8.23
N SER A 478 -27.55 -2.84 -8.94
CA SER A 478 -27.26 -2.74 -10.37
C SER A 478 -25.75 -2.93 -10.66
N GLY A 479 -25.37 -3.20 -11.90
CA GLY A 479 -23.97 -3.34 -12.32
C GLY A 479 -23.10 -2.15 -11.90
N GLY A 480 -23.52 -0.93 -12.23
CA GLY A 480 -22.79 0.28 -11.85
C GLY A 480 -22.72 0.52 -10.35
N MET A 481 -23.75 0.14 -9.58
CA MET A 481 -23.70 0.21 -8.13
C MET A 481 -22.73 -0.82 -7.53
N ARG A 482 -22.65 -2.03 -8.09
CA ARG A 482 -21.66 -3.03 -7.67
C ARG A 482 -20.23 -2.53 -7.92
N GLN A 483 -20.00 -1.93 -9.08
CA GLN A 483 -18.70 -1.35 -9.40
C GLN A 483 -18.30 -0.26 -8.40
N ARG A 484 -19.23 0.65 -8.04
CA ARG A 484 -19.02 1.67 -7.02
C ARG A 484 -18.69 1.05 -5.64
N ILE A 485 -19.32 -0.05 -5.27
CA ILE A 485 -19.02 -0.80 -4.04
C ILE A 485 -17.62 -1.43 -4.08
N VAL A 486 -17.20 -2.01 -5.21
CA VAL A 486 -15.83 -2.55 -5.36
C VAL A 486 -14.80 -1.45 -5.21
N ILE A 487 -15.06 -0.27 -5.79
CA ILE A 487 -14.23 0.94 -5.60
C ILE A 487 -14.20 1.34 -4.11
N ALA A 488 -15.36 1.36 -3.42
CA ALA A 488 -15.41 1.68 -1.99
C ALA A 488 -14.61 0.67 -1.14
N ILE A 489 -14.66 -0.63 -1.46
CA ILE A 489 -13.86 -1.65 -0.78
C ILE A 489 -12.36 -1.40 -1.01
N ALA A 490 -11.95 -1.11 -2.25
CA ALA A 490 -10.56 -0.80 -2.57
C ALA A 490 -10.06 0.44 -1.82
N LEU A 491 -10.92 1.46 -1.66
CA LEU A 491 -10.60 2.69 -0.93
C LEU A 491 -10.66 2.57 0.60
N SER A 492 -11.24 1.49 1.13
CA SER A 492 -11.48 1.32 2.57
C SER A 492 -10.21 1.31 3.42
N ALA A 493 -9.07 0.98 2.80
CA ALA A 493 -7.76 0.98 3.44
C ALA A 493 -6.96 2.28 3.23
N ASN A 494 -7.52 3.25 2.49
CA ASN A 494 -6.84 4.49 2.10
C ASN A 494 -5.50 4.24 1.39
N PRO A 495 -5.52 3.56 0.22
CA PRO A 495 -4.30 3.20 -0.49
C PRO A 495 -3.60 4.42 -1.11
N ASP A 496 -2.31 4.29 -1.40
CA ASP A 496 -1.54 5.28 -2.16
C ASP A 496 -1.69 5.09 -3.67
N ILE A 497 -1.84 3.81 -4.10
CA ILE A 497 -1.98 3.42 -5.51
C ILE A 497 -3.27 2.60 -5.69
N LEU A 498 -4.09 3.03 -6.63
CA LEU A 498 -5.29 2.32 -7.08
C LEU A 498 -5.06 1.75 -8.49
N ILE A 499 -5.10 0.43 -8.62
CA ILE A 499 -5.02 -0.26 -9.91
C ILE A 499 -6.45 -0.55 -10.37
N CYS A 500 -6.84 -0.02 -11.51
CA CYS A 500 -8.15 -0.24 -12.13
C CYS A 500 -7.97 -1.11 -13.37
N ASP A 501 -8.41 -2.36 -13.29
CA ASP A 501 -8.33 -3.32 -14.40
C ASP A 501 -9.68 -3.37 -15.11
N GLU A 502 -9.77 -2.68 -16.25
CA GLU A 502 -10.98 -2.53 -17.07
C GLU A 502 -12.25 -2.20 -16.23
N PRO A 503 -12.25 -1.18 -15.38
CA PRO A 503 -13.30 -0.96 -14.38
C PRO A 503 -14.66 -0.56 -14.98
N THR A 504 -14.73 -0.36 -16.29
CA THR A 504 -15.93 0.07 -17.01
C THR A 504 -16.47 -0.99 -17.97
N THR A 505 -15.81 -2.14 -18.08
CA THR A 505 -16.25 -3.25 -18.93
C THR A 505 -17.63 -3.76 -18.52
N ALA A 506 -18.49 -4.04 -19.48
CA ALA A 506 -19.89 -4.49 -19.31
C ALA A 506 -20.83 -3.46 -18.62
N LEU A 507 -20.46 -2.17 -18.61
CA LEU A 507 -21.34 -1.08 -18.19
C LEU A 507 -21.86 -0.32 -19.41
N ASP A 508 -23.08 0.23 -19.30
CA ASP A 508 -23.58 1.14 -20.32
C ASP A 508 -22.79 2.48 -20.33
N VAL A 509 -22.80 3.17 -21.45
CA VAL A 509 -21.98 4.37 -21.71
C VAL A 509 -22.20 5.47 -20.65
N THR A 510 -23.44 5.62 -20.17
CA THR A 510 -23.78 6.62 -19.16
C THR A 510 -23.17 6.29 -17.80
N ILE A 511 -23.27 5.02 -17.38
CA ILE A 511 -22.68 4.54 -16.13
C ILE A 511 -21.15 4.54 -16.23
N GLN A 512 -20.60 4.18 -17.40
CA GLN A 512 -19.17 4.25 -17.67
C GLN A 512 -18.64 5.67 -17.42
N ALA A 513 -19.26 6.69 -18.01
CA ALA A 513 -18.88 8.10 -17.81
C ALA A 513 -18.92 8.49 -16.31
N GLN A 514 -19.95 8.08 -15.59
CA GLN A 514 -20.08 8.35 -14.14
C GLN A 514 -19.00 7.65 -13.30
N ILE A 515 -18.57 6.45 -13.65
CA ILE A 515 -17.48 5.74 -12.96
C ILE A 515 -16.14 6.42 -13.22
N LEU A 516 -15.89 6.86 -14.45
CA LEU A 516 -14.67 7.59 -14.81
C LEU A 516 -14.58 8.94 -14.07
N GLU A 517 -15.69 9.69 -14.03
CA GLU A 517 -15.79 10.93 -13.26
C GLU A 517 -15.54 10.70 -11.76
N LEU A 518 -16.12 9.63 -11.20
CA LEU A 518 -15.90 9.23 -9.81
C LEU A 518 -14.41 8.97 -9.55
N ILE A 519 -13.74 8.15 -10.37
CA ILE A 519 -12.31 7.84 -10.20
C ILE A 519 -11.45 9.10 -10.32
N ASN A 520 -11.74 9.99 -11.28
CA ASN A 520 -11.04 11.26 -11.44
C ASN A 520 -11.21 12.19 -10.23
N ARG A 521 -12.41 12.28 -9.67
CA ARG A 521 -12.67 13.01 -8.45
C ARG A 521 -11.89 12.44 -7.27
N LEU A 522 -11.94 11.13 -7.05
CA LEU A 522 -11.23 10.43 -5.97
C LEU A 522 -9.71 10.55 -6.12
N LYS A 523 -9.17 10.49 -7.35
CA LYS A 523 -7.75 10.74 -7.66
C LYS A 523 -7.31 12.09 -7.10
N LYS A 524 -8.11 13.15 -7.31
CA LYS A 524 -7.81 14.52 -6.85
C LYS A 524 -8.00 14.70 -5.36
N GLU A 525 -9.17 14.29 -4.82
CA GLU A 525 -9.54 14.49 -3.42
C GLU A 525 -8.64 13.70 -2.46
N ARG A 526 -8.29 12.48 -2.81
CA ARG A 526 -7.46 11.58 -1.99
C ARG A 526 -5.98 11.56 -2.37
N ARG A 527 -5.57 12.32 -3.39
CA ARG A 527 -4.20 12.35 -3.94
C ARG A 527 -3.68 10.94 -4.30
N LEU A 528 -4.53 10.14 -4.95
CA LEU A 528 -4.19 8.78 -5.36
C LEU A 528 -3.36 8.78 -6.64
N SER A 529 -2.38 7.89 -6.72
CA SER A 529 -1.81 7.46 -7.99
C SER A 529 -2.70 6.36 -8.59
N VAL A 530 -3.13 6.51 -9.84
CA VAL A 530 -4.03 5.55 -10.49
C VAL A 530 -3.31 4.88 -11.66
N ILE A 531 -3.26 3.56 -11.67
CA ILE A 531 -2.86 2.76 -12.83
C ILE A 531 -4.15 2.25 -13.48
N PHE A 532 -4.48 2.79 -14.65
CA PHE A 532 -5.71 2.47 -15.35
C PHE A 532 -5.42 1.58 -16.55
N ILE A 533 -5.95 0.36 -16.56
CA ILE A 533 -5.80 -0.61 -17.65
C ILE A 533 -7.10 -0.62 -18.45
N THR A 534 -7.02 -0.37 -19.74
CA THR A 534 -8.20 -0.37 -20.62
C THR A 534 -7.78 -0.59 -22.08
N HIS A 535 -8.71 -1.07 -22.88
CA HIS A 535 -8.59 -1.13 -24.34
C HIS A 535 -9.31 0.04 -25.04
N ASP A 536 -9.97 0.91 -24.29
CA ASP A 536 -10.73 2.06 -24.83
C ASP A 536 -9.87 3.33 -24.81
N LEU A 537 -9.39 3.75 -25.98
CA LEU A 537 -8.58 4.94 -26.15
C LEU A 537 -9.34 6.24 -25.81
N GLY A 538 -10.66 6.28 -25.98
CA GLY A 538 -11.48 7.43 -25.61
C GLY A 538 -11.48 7.65 -24.09
N VAL A 539 -11.48 6.57 -23.31
CA VAL A 539 -11.31 6.61 -21.85
C VAL A 539 -9.93 7.13 -21.49
N VAL A 540 -8.88 6.59 -22.14
CA VAL A 540 -7.49 6.99 -21.89
C VAL A 540 -7.28 8.48 -22.14
N ALA A 541 -7.80 9.03 -23.22
CA ALA A 541 -7.69 10.44 -23.57
C ALA A 541 -8.24 11.39 -22.47
N ASN A 542 -9.27 10.96 -21.75
CA ASN A 542 -9.91 11.77 -20.70
C ASN A 542 -9.30 11.62 -19.31
N MET A 543 -8.52 10.57 -19.05
CA MET A 543 -8.09 10.21 -17.70
C MET A 543 -6.59 10.21 -17.48
N ALA A 544 -5.82 9.89 -18.52
CA ALA A 544 -4.41 9.61 -18.40
C ALA A 544 -3.56 10.87 -18.44
N ASP A 545 -2.64 11.00 -17.49
CA ASP A 545 -1.55 11.99 -17.55
C ASP A 545 -0.40 11.43 -18.41
N ARG A 546 -0.17 10.10 -18.36
CA ARG A 546 0.82 9.36 -19.14
C ARG A 546 0.23 8.06 -19.66
N ILE A 547 0.68 7.64 -20.82
CA ILE A 547 0.16 6.48 -21.54
C ILE A 547 1.29 5.51 -21.86
N ALA A 548 1.05 4.21 -21.64
CA ALA A 548 1.89 3.13 -22.10
C ALA A 548 1.09 2.23 -23.06
N ILE A 549 1.44 2.24 -24.33
CA ILE A 549 0.84 1.35 -25.34
C ILE A 549 1.52 -0.01 -25.25
N MET A 550 0.72 -1.06 -25.07
CA MET A 550 1.23 -2.43 -24.95
C MET A 550 0.82 -3.29 -26.14
N TYR A 551 1.77 -4.07 -26.65
CA TYR A 551 1.51 -5.09 -27.66
C TYR A 551 2.30 -6.36 -27.33
N ALA A 552 1.64 -7.52 -27.40
CA ALA A 552 2.25 -8.82 -27.16
C ALA A 552 3.07 -8.89 -25.85
N GLY A 553 2.57 -8.26 -24.76
CA GLY A 553 3.21 -8.25 -23.46
C GLY A 553 4.37 -7.25 -23.27
N LYS A 554 4.64 -6.41 -24.28
CA LYS A 554 5.70 -5.38 -24.24
C LYS A 554 5.11 -3.99 -24.36
N ILE A 555 5.74 -3.01 -23.71
CA ILE A 555 5.46 -1.60 -23.97
C ILE A 555 6.15 -1.24 -25.26
N VAL A 556 5.38 -0.77 -26.24
CA VAL A 556 5.87 -0.38 -27.56
C VAL A 556 5.99 1.12 -27.73
N GLU A 557 5.20 1.89 -26.98
CA GLU A 557 5.26 3.35 -26.94
C GLU A 557 4.88 3.85 -25.55
N TYR A 558 5.53 4.90 -25.08
CA TYR A 558 5.31 5.50 -23.77
C TYR A 558 5.53 7.01 -23.83
N GLY A 559 4.56 7.79 -23.32
CA GLY A 559 4.66 9.24 -23.35
C GLY A 559 3.56 9.92 -22.53
N THR A 560 3.48 11.24 -22.62
CA THR A 560 2.31 11.99 -22.14
C THR A 560 1.10 11.69 -23.03
N ALA A 561 -0.10 12.05 -22.60
CA ALA A 561 -1.28 11.91 -23.44
C ALA A 561 -1.10 12.68 -24.77
N ASP A 562 -0.53 13.89 -24.72
CA ASP A 562 -0.27 14.71 -25.91
C ASP A 562 0.74 14.02 -26.84
N ASP A 563 1.82 13.44 -26.32
CA ASP A 563 2.81 12.72 -27.14
C ASP A 563 2.16 11.58 -27.93
N VAL A 564 1.38 10.74 -27.24
CA VAL A 564 0.81 9.51 -27.82
C VAL A 564 -0.36 9.80 -28.77
N PHE A 565 -1.19 10.82 -28.48
CA PHE A 565 -2.35 11.15 -29.34
C PHE A 565 -2.02 12.06 -30.52
N TYR A 566 -1.10 13.01 -30.35
CA TYR A 566 -0.81 14.03 -31.40
C TYR A 566 0.52 13.82 -32.11
N ASP A 567 1.48 13.09 -31.54
CA ASP A 567 2.77 12.76 -32.17
C ASP A 567 3.15 11.28 -31.99
N PRO A 568 2.23 10.33 -32.29
CA PRO A 568 2.51 8.90 -32.14
C PRO A 568 3.66 8.46 -33.02
N ARG A 569 4.54 7.57 -32.56
CA ARG A 569 5.73 7.12 -33.26
C ARG A 569 5.73 5.64 -33.61
N HIS A 570 5.05 4.82 -32.85
CA HIS A 570 5.01 3.39 -33.12
C HIS A 570 3.89 3.03 -34.12
N PRO A 571 4.15 2.21 -35.15
CA PRO A 571 3.14 1.83 -36.16
C PRO A 571 1.87 1.17 -35.58
N TYR A 572 1.98 0.47 -34.48
CA TYR A 572 0.80 -0.07 -33.77
C TYR A 572 -0.07 1.03 -33.19
N THR A 573 0.52 2.09 -32.65
CA THR A 573 -0.23 3.24 -32.13
C THR A 573 -0.95 3.96 -33.26
N TRP A 574 -0.31 4.13 -34.42
CA TRP A 574 -0.96 4.69 -35.60
C TRP A 574 -2.18 3.86 -36.00
N ALA A 575 -2.02 2.54 -36.05
CA ALA A 575 -3.10 1.62 -36.42
C ALA A 575 -4.24 1.62 -35.40
N LEU A 576 -3.94 1.76 -34.11
CA LEU A 576 -4.95 1.90 -33.06
C LEU A 576 -5.75 3.21 -33.21
N LEU A 577 -5.06 4.33 -33.38
CA LEU A 577 -5.67 5.65 -33.55
C LEU A 577 -6.51 5.74 -34.82
N SER A 578 -6.01 5.20 -35.96
CA SER A 578 -6.75 5.16 -37.21
C SER A 578 -7.98 4.24 -37.21
N SER A 579 -8.06 3.30 -36.28
CA SER A 579 -9.22 2.42 -36.10
C SER A 579 -10.30 3.01 -35.16
N MET A 580 -10.07 4.19 -34.59
CA MET A 580 -11.08 4.86 -33.75
C MET A 580 -12.15 5.52 -34.67
N PRO A 581 -13.44 5.29 -34.34
CA PRO A 581 -14.52 5.98 -35.04
C PRO A 581 -14.52 7.48 -34.67
N ASP A 582 -14.37 8.33 -35.65
CA ASP A 582 -14.58 9.77 -35.54
C ASP A 582 -15.94 10.15 -36.17
N LEU A 583 -16.64 11.11 -35.54
CA LEU A 583 -17.92 11.61 -36.07
C LEU A 583 -17.79 12.34 -37.41
N GLU A 584 -16.60 12.82 -37.76
CA GLU A 584 -16.29 13.57 -38.98
C GLU A 584 -15.78 12.68 -40.12
N THR A 585 -15.26 11.48 -39.82
CA THR A 585 -14.66 10.60 -40.83
C THR A 585 -15.76 9.84 -41.59
N ARG A 586 -15.87 10.12 -42.89
CA ARG A 586 -16.74 9.37 -43.82
C ARG A 586 -16.03 8.15 -44.46
N GLU A 587 -14.77 7.97 -44.14
CA GLU A 587 -13.94 6.89 -44.69
C GLU A 587 -14.14 5.59 -43.89
N LYS A 588 -13.97 4.46 -44.58
CA LYS A 588 -14.06 3.13 -43.98
C LYS A 588 -12.90 2.94 -43.01
N LEU A 589 -13.22 2.62 -41.74
CA LEU A 589 -12.19 2.33 -40.74
C LEU A 589 -11.26 1.21 -41.20
N GLU A 590 -9.95 1.46 -41.14
CA GLU A 590 -8.94 0.45 -41.47
C GLU A 590 -8.76 -0.52 -40.29
N ALA A 591 -9.06 -1.78 -40.52
CA ALA A 591 -8.78 -2.83 -39.55
C ALA A 591 -7.30 -3.20 -39.60
N ILE A 592 -6.69 -3.46 -38.42
CA ILE A 592 -5.32 -3.96 -38.34
C ILE A 592 -5.27 -5.39 -38.93
N PRO A 593 -4.47 -5.63 -40.00
CA PRO A 593 -4.47 -6.92 -40.69
C PRO A 593 -3.90 -8.06 -39.81
N GLY A 594 -4.32 -9.28 -40.10
CA GLY A 594 -3.79 -10.49 -39.47
C GLY A 594 -4.22 -10.68 -38.00
N THR A 595 -3.63 -11.67 -37.34
CA THR A 595 -3.84 -12.00 -35.92
C THR A 595 -2.62 -11.68 -35.09
N PRO A 596 -2.75 -11.36 -33.78
CA PRO A 596 -1.59 -11.24 -32.89
C PRO A 596 -0.75 -12.51 -32.91
N PRO A 597 0.58 -12.41 -32.71
CA PRO A 597 1.45 -13.57 -32.69
C PRO A 597 1.16 -14.48 -31.51
N ASP A 598 1.40 -15.79 -31.70
CA ASP A 598 1.35 -16.75 -30.59
C ASP A 598 2.60 -16.56 -29.72
N MET A 599 2.39 -16.10 -28.48
CA MET A 599 3.46 -15.82 -27.53
C MET A 599 4.03 -17.08 -26.86
N ILE A 600 3.51 -18.26 -27.15
CA ILE A 600 4.18 -19.54 -26.83
C ILE A 600 5.43 -19.69 -27.71
N LEU A 601 5.37 -19.16 -28.95
CA LEU A 601 6.43 -19.10 -29.93
C LEU A 601 6.68 -17.65 -30.33
N PRO A 602 7.26 -16.82 -29.45
CA PRO A 602 7.43 -15.41 -29.73
C PRO A 602 8.33 -15.22 -30.98
N PRO A 603 8.01 -14.24 -31.84
CA PRO A 603 8.86 -13.91 -32.97
C PRO A 603 10.24 -13.43 -32.49
N LYS A 604 11.28 -13.61 -33.31
CA LYS A 604 12.63 -13.15 -33.02
C LYS A 604 12.71 -11.63 -32.90
N GLY A 605 12.09 -10.94 -33.84
CA GLY A 605 12.08 -9.49 -33.98
C GLY A 605 10.88 -8.84 -33.31
N ASP A 606 10.43 -7.73 -33.86
CA ASP A 606 9.25 -7.03 -33.37
C ASP A 606 7.99 -7.90 -33.49
N ALA A 607 7.24 -8.01 -32.41
CA ALA A 607 6.01 -8.78 -32.39
C ALA A 607 4.92 -8.22 -33.33
N PHE A 608 5.00 -6.93 -33.68
CA PHE A 608 4.07 -6.29 -34.60
C PHE A 608 4.51 -6.39 -36.06
N ALA A 609 5.75 -6.78 -36.36
CA ALA A 609 6.32 -6.79 -37.72
C ALA A 609 5.40 -7.40 -38.80
N ALA A 610 4.84 -8.60 -38.53
CA ALA A 610 3.96 -9.29 -39.48
C ALA A 610 2.64 -8.53 -39.79
N ARG A 611 2.28 -7.55 -39.00
CA ARG A 611 1.06 -6.74 -39.10
C ARG A 611 1.36 -5.28 -39.43
N ASN A 612 2.64 -4.91 -39.43
CA ASN A 612 3.12 -3.57 -39.69
C ASN A 612 3.24 -3.34 -41.22
N LYS A 613 2.50 -2.40 -41.77
CA LYS A 613 2.56 -2.02 -43.19
C LYS A 613 3.92 -1.41 -43.58
N TYR A 614 4.67 -0.92 -42.60
CA TYR A 614 5.95 -0.24 -42.76
C TYR A 614 7.13 -1.07 -42.27
N ALA A 615 6.93 -2.40 -42.06
CA ALA A 615 7.96 -3.28 -41.56
C ALA A 615 9.18 -3.33 -42.47
N MET A 616 10.35 -3.20 -41.87
CA MET A 616 11.65 -3.39 -42.51
C MET A 616 12.15 -4.82 -42.24
N GLU A 617 13.16 -5.29 -42.99
CA GLU A 617 13.75 -6.63 -42.77
C GLU A 617 14.24 -6.82 -41.32
N ILE A 618 14.83 -5.77 -40.74
CA ILE A 618 15.32 -5.77 -39.36
C ILE A 618 14.21 -6.04 -38.33
N ASP A 619 12.97 -5.58 -38.59
CA ASP A 619 11.83 -5.82 -37.70
C ASP A 619 11.53 -7.33 -37.52
N PHE A 620 11.89 -8.16 -38.49
CA PHE A 620 11.71 -9.62 -38.40
C PHE A 620 12.89 -10.33 -37.73
N GLU A 621 14.05 -9.70 -37.65
CA GLU A 621 15.28 -10.30 -37.14
C GLU A 621 15.60 -9.87 -35.73
N GLU A 622 15.41 -8.60 -35.40
CA GLU A 622 15.78 -7.99 -34.12
C GLU A 622 14.63 -7.18 -33.52
N GLN A 623 14.52 -7.25 -32.16
CA GLN A 623 13.58 -6.45 -31.41
C GLN A 623 14.07 -5.00 -31.32
N PRO A 624 13.27 -3.97 -31.72
CA PRO A 624 13.66 -2.59 -31.54
C PRO A 624 13.79 -2.25 -30.05
N PRO A 625 14.86 -1.56 -29.64
CA PRO A 625 14.97 -1.02 -28.29
C PRO A 625 14.02 0.18 -28.13
N MET A 626 13.78 0.61 -26.89
CA MET A 626 13.05 1.86 -26.63
C MET A 626 13.95 3.05 -26.94
N PHE A 627 13.64 3.79 -27.99
CA PHE A 627 14.32 5.03 -28.35
C PHE A 627 13.66 6.24 -27.68
N HIS A 628 14.46 7.20 -27.23
CA HIS A 628 13.97 8.48 -26.76
C HIS A 628 13.64 9.38 -27.95
N VAL A 629 12.38 9.78 -28.06
CA VAL A 629 11.89 10.77 -29.05
C VAL A 629 11.99 12.18 -28.46
N SER A 630 11.63 12.32 -27.19
CA SER A 630 11.74 13.55 -26.39
C SER A 630 12.05 13.20 -24.94
N GLU A 631 12.10 14.19 -24.04
CA GLU A 631 12.26 13.97 -22.58
C GLU A 631 11.13 13.14 -21.98
N THR A 632 9.92 13.21 -22.56
CA THR A 632 8.71 12.54 -22.07
C THR A 632 8.26 11.38 -22.92
N HIS A 633 8.76 11.24 -24.15
CA HIS A 633 8.27 10.33 -25.18
C HIS A 633 9.33 9.30 -25.60
N MET A 634 8.94 8.02 -25.61
CA MET A 634 9.77 6.89 -26.00
C MET A 634 8.97 5.95 -26.91
N ALA A 635 9.62 5.37 -27.93
CA ALA A 635 9.01 4.39 -28.83
C ALA A 635 9.98 3.27 -29.21
N ALA A 636 9.48 2.04 -29.32
CA ALA A 636 10.23 0.85 -29.72
C ALA A 636 10.00 0.54 -31.19
N THR A 637 10.62 1.31 -32.09
CA THR A 637 10.50 1.12 -33.53
C THR A 637 11.81 1.49 -34.23
N TRP A 638 12.12 0.80 -35.33
CA TRP A 638 13.27 1.12 -36.21
C TRP A 638 12.99 2.25 -37.19
N LEU A 639 11.78 2.82 -37.20
CA LEU A 639 11.35 3.91 -38.09
C LEU A 639 11.71 5.31 -37.58
N LEU A 640 12.42 5.41 -36.44
CA LEU A 640 12.87 6.68 -35.86
C LEU A 640 14.19 7.15 -36.42
#